data_b11a7962d9cf6b63db216060005dd229
#
_entry.id   b11a7962d9cf6b63db216060005dd229
#
_cell.length_a   1.000
_cell.length_b   1.000
_cell.length_c   1.000
_cell.angle_alpha   90.00
_cell.angle_beta   90.00
_cell.angle_gamma   90.00
#
_symmetry.space_group_name_H-M   'P 1'
#
loop_
_entity.id
_entity.type
_entity.pdbx_description
1 polymer ?
#
loop_
_entity_poly.entity_id
_entity_poly.type
_entity_poly.pdbx_seq_one_letter_code
_entity_poly.pdbx_strand_id
1 'polypeptide(L)'
;MQLDTDIRYIKGIGEARARSLEKLGIRDLAGLVSYFPRAYEDRSSFKPIAALEDGESVCVRAMVAEEPQLVRIRGGMEMVKLRAVDETGTLFINFFNRAYVRSQLHRGQSLVFFGRVSVQNGLRSMANPLFEPEGASNATGRIMPVYRLTAGLSQKVLIHCVRSALTACAGCLPDYLPGDTALDHGLCTARYAYENIHFPKDFRALELARRRLVFEELFVLVCALGLLRGGRGKVRGAKLRRAELSDFTSTLPFTPTGAQLRAIGEAVEDMCSGRLMNRLVQGDVGSGKTLVAAACVWYAAQSGAQSAFMAPTEILAEQHFATLSGFLAPFGLRVAKLTGSMRAAEKRAVLAGLASGEVDLCIGTHALLSEGVEFKDLALVVTDEQHRFGVQQRSELAAKGAQPHILVMSATPIPRTLALIIYGELDVSLIDELPPGRQKVDTFAVDSSYRERLNGFIAKLAGEGRQAFVVCPRIEDDEEGADELKSAEEHAEELRRALPELKIACIHGKMKARDKDAVMAAFAVGETDVLVSTTVIEVGVDVPNAALMVIENAERFGLSQLHQLRGRVGRGKHKSWCILVSDAKGDEARARLSAMTHISDGFRIAEEDLRLRGPGDFFGSRQHGLPELHIADLGADMNVLKSAQAAAQALLRADPGLRSPENAQLRGRAEELIARSGGRFN
;
A
#
# COMPACT_ATOMS: atom_id res chain seq x y z
N MET A 1 -25.61 2.84 -29.60
CA MET A 1 -24.74 3.99 -29.32
C MET A 1 -23.35 3.45 -29.09
N GLN A 2 -22.30 4.23 -29.33
CA GLN A 2 -20.90 3.86 -29.04
C GLN A 2 -20.51 4.34 -27.62
N LEU A 3 -19.51 3.76 -27.02
CA LEU A 3 -19.10 4.07 -25.64
C LEU A 3 -18.57 5.51 -25.45
N ASP A 4 -17.99 6.08 -26.49
CA ASP A 4 -17.51 7.47 -26.56
C ASP A 4 -18.61 8.50 -26.83
N THR A 5 -19.88 8.05 -26.95
CA THR A 5 -21.01 8.95 -27.16
C THR A 5 -21.17 9.89 -25.97
N ASP A 6 -21.19 11.21 -26.23
CA ASP A 6 -21.38 12.24 -25.22
C ASP A 6 -22.69 12.03 -24.45
N ILE A 7 -22.64 12.18 -23.12
CA ILE A 7 -23.79 11.95 -22.21
C ILE A 7 -25.02 12.78 -22.54
N ARG A 8 -24.87 13.91 -23.22
CA ARG A 8 -25.99 14.77 -23.65
C ARG A 8 -26.96 14.08 -24.63
N TYR A 9 -26.47 13.09 -25.35
CA TYR A 9 -27.30 12.32 -26.30
C TYR A 9 -28.04 11.15 -25.65
N ILE A 10 -27.83 10.90 -24.35
CA ILE A 10 -28.52 9.84 -23.63
C ILE A 10 -29.92 10.32 -23.20
N LYS A 11 -30.95 9.50 -23.45
CA LYS A 11 -32.31 9.82 -23.08
C LYS A 11 -32.44 10.18 -21.62
N GLY A 12 -32.95 11.40 -21.33
CA GLY A 12 -33.14 11.90 -19.97
C GLY A 12 -31.98 12.71 -19.41
N ILE A 13 -30.90 12.94 -20.17
CA ILE A 13 -29.77 13.79 -19.78
C ILE A 13 -29.77 15.04 -20.66
N GLY A 14 -30.33 16.14 -20.13
CA GLY A 14 -30.22 17.47 -20.77
C GLY A 14 -28.95 18.19 -20.29
N GLU A 15 -28.65 19.36 -20.89
CA GLU A 15 -27.42 20.13 -20.60
C GLU A 15 -27.15 20.40 -19.10
N ALA A 16 -28.17 20.74 -18.33
CA ALA A 16 -27.99 21.02 -16.89
C ALA A 16 -27.53 19.78 -16.12
N ARG A 17 -28.04 18.59 -16.46
CA ARG A 17 -27.63 17.32 -15.86
C ARG A 17 -26.24 16.90 -16.38
N ALA A 18 -25.94 17.10 -17.64
CA ALA A 18 -24.63 16.83 -18.21
C ALA A 18 -23.54 17.64 -17.51
N ARG A 19 -23.73 18.96 -17.30
CA ARG A 19 -22.81 19.81 -16.53
C ARG A 19 -22.61 19.32 -15.09
N SER A 20 -23.64 18.75 -14.46
CA SER A 20 -23.52 18.19 -13.12
C SER A 20 -22.76 16.85 -13.12
N LEU A 21 -22.95 16.03 -14.15
CA LEU A 21 -22.22 14.77 -14.37
C LEU A 21 -20.73 15.03 -14.70
N GLU A 22 -20.42 16.05 -15.49
CA GLU A 22 -19.05 16.49 -15.78
C GLU A 22 -18.26 16.84 -14.51
N LYS A 23 -18.90 17.41 -13.49
CA LYS A 23 -18.27 17.65 -12.17
C LYS A 23 -17.87 16.37 -11.45
N LEU A 24 -18.47 15.25 -11.80
CA LEU A 24 -18.11 13.90 -11.31
C LEU A 24 -17.12 13.18 -12.24
N GLY A 25 -16.60 13.87 -13.26
CA GLY A 25 -15.69 13.30 -14.26
C GLY A 25 -16.37 12.50 -15.36
N ILE A 26 -17.72 12.49 -15.41
CA ILE A 26 -18.52 11.69 -16.38
C ILE A 26 -18.83 12.55 -17.59
N ARG A 27 -18.29 12.21 -18.77
CA ARG A 27 -18.46 12.95 -20.01
C ARG A 27 -19.13 12.17 -21.14
N ASP A 28 -19.02 10.85 -21.09
CA ASP A 28 -19.47 9.93 -22.13
C ASP A 28 -20.23 8.72 -21.55
N LEU A 29 -20.75 7.88 -22.40
CA LEU A 29 -21.48 6.69 -22.04
C LEU A 29 -20.61 5.70 -21.24
N ALA A 30 -19.32 5.54 -21.63
CA ALA A 30 -18.39 4.68 -20.92
C ALA A 30 -18.19 5.14 -19.48
N GLY A 31 -17.96 6.44 -19.26
CA GLY A 31 -17.81 7.01 -17.93
C GLY A 31 -19.05 6.83 -17.06
N LEU A 32 -20.26 6.92 -17.65
CA LEU A 32 -21.49 6.75 -16.90
C LEU A 32 -21.77 5.30 -16.49
N VAL A 33 -21.51 4.32 -17.34
CA VAL A 33 -21.68 2.89 -16.99
C VAL A 33 -20.56 2.38 -16.10
N SER A 34 -19.40 3.04 -16.08
CA SER A 34 -18.29 2.73 -15.18
C SER A 34 -18.31 3.54 -13.88
N TYR A 35 -19.35 4.38 -13.67
CA TYR A 35 -19.51 5.12 -12.41
C TYR A 35 -20.21 4.24 -11.38
N PHE A 36 -19.42 3.39 -10.70
CA PHE A 36 -19.94 2.36 -9.81
C PHE A 36 -20.50 2.93 -8.50
N PRO A 37 -21.53 2.27 -7.91
CA PRO A 37 -22.05 2.63 -6.59
C PRO A 37 -20.97 2.52 -5.49
N ARG A 38 -20.98 3.46 -4.54
CA ARG A 38 -20.10 3.42 -3.36
C ARG A 38 -20.58 2.48 -2.26
N ALA A 39 -21.91 2.22 -2.23
CA ALA A 39 -22.58 1.39 -1.24
C ALA A 39 -23.91 0.89 -1.78
N TYR A 40 -24.54 -0.01 -1.08
CA TYR A 40 -25.85 -0.54 -1.39
C TYR A 40 -26.74 -0.50 -0.16
N GLU A 41 -28.01 -0.14 -0.37
CA GLU A 41 -29.05 -0.23 0.65
C GLU A 41 -29.91 -1.46 0.38
N ASP A 42 -29.94 -2.38 1.34
CA ASP A 42 -30.85 -3.52 1.27
C ASP A 42 -32.28 -3.08 1.58
N ARG A 43 -33.10 -3.01 0.53
CA ARG A 43 -34.53 -2.76 0.63
C ARG A 43 -35.34 -3.99 0.18
N SER A 44 -34.70 -5.16 0.07
CA SER A 44 -35.35 -6.40 -0.35
C SER A 44 -36.02 -7.12 0.80
N SER A 45 -35.61 -6.87 2.03
CA SER A 45 -36.14 -7.50 3.23
C SER A 45 -37.46 -6.86 3.68
N PHE A 46 -38.48 -7.69 3.80
CA PHE A 46 -39.78 -7.30 4.35
C PHE A 46 -39.97 -7.95 5.72
N LYS A 47 -40.34 -7.16 6.71
CA LYS A 47 -40.72 -7.67 8.03
C LYS A 47 -42.11 -7.22 8.42
N PRO A 48 -42.89 -8.08 9.13
CA PRO A 48 -44.14 -7.65 9.74
C PRO A 48 -43.85 -6.68 10.91
N ILE A 49 -44.83 -5.81 11.23
CA ILE A 49 -44.63 -4.75 12.23
C ILE A 49 -44.25 -5.33 13.61
N ALA A 50 -44.80 -6.48 14.01
CA ALA A 50 -44.45 -7.10 15.29
C ALA A 50 -42.99 -7.55 15.40
N ALA A 51 -42.32 -7.86 14.28
CA ALA A 51 -40.93 -8.34 14.23
C ALA A 51 -39.88 -7.21 14.04
N LEU A 52 -40.31 -5.95 14.07
CA LEU A 52 -39.41 -4.81 13.91
C LEU A 52 -38.57 -4.58 15.17
N GLU A 53 -37.26 -4.40 14.96
CA GLU A 53 -36.27 -4.15 16.00
C GLU A 53 -35.76 -2.69 15.97
N ASP A 54 -35.27 -2.19 17.11
CA ASP A 54 -34.79 -0.81 17.21
C ASP A 54 -33.51 -0.61 16.38
N GLY A 55 -33.48 0.47 15.61
CA GLY A 55 -32.32 0.89 14.82
C GLY A 55 -32.16 0.20 13.46
N GLU A 56 -32.95 -0.83 13.12
CA GLU A 56 -32.88 -1.49 11.81
C GLU A 56 -33.52 -0.66 10.69
N SER A 57 -33.03 -0.85 9.46
CA SER A 57 -33.60 -0.28 8.22
C SER A 57 -34.27 -1.38 7.41
N VAL A 58 -35.58 -1.33 7.23
CA VAL A 58 -36.34 -2.44 6.67
C VAL A 58 -37.58 -1.95 5.89
N CYS A 59 -38.05 -2.76 4.94
CA CYS A 59 -39.35 -2.56 4.29
C CYS A 59 -40.48 -3.15 5.12
N VAL A 60 -41.57 -2.37 5.28
CA VAL A 60 -42.79 -2.79 5.94
C VAL A 60 -43.98 -2.60 4.99
N ARG A 61 -44.78 -3.65 4.79
CA ARG A 61 -46.05 -3.54 4.08
C ARG A 61 -47.11 -3.19 5.12
N ALA A 62 -47.79 -2.07 4.94
CA ALA A 62 -48.81 -1.65 5.86
C ALA A 62 -49.88 -0.81 5.18
N MET A 63 -51.08 -0.91 5.68
CA MET A 63 -52.23 -0.09 5.24
C MET A 63 -52.31 1.17 6.09
N VAL A 64 -52.57 2.29 5.47
CA VAL A 64 -52.83 3.57 6.13
C VAL A 64 -54.12 3.47 6.92
N ALA A 65 -54.04 3.52 8.25
CA ALA A 65 -55.20 3.32 9.13
C ALA A 65 -56.09 4.54 9.29
N GLU A 66 -55.51 5.74 9.18
CA GLU A 66 -56.20 7.02 9.37
C GLU A 66 -55.67 8.11 8.41
N GLU A 67 -56.47 9.16 8.20
CA GLU A 67 -56.00 10.29 7.38
C GLU A 67 -54.80 10.98 8.02
N PRO A 68 -53.75 11.34 7.22
CA PRO A 68 -52.53 11.99 7.72
C PRO A 68 -52.82 13.34 8.39
N GLN A 69 -52.36 13.52 9.62
CA GLN A 69 -52.54 14.71 10.43
C GLN A 69 -51.33 15.64 10.35
N LEU A 70 -51.56 16.92 10.02
CA LEU A 70 -50.52 17.94 10.08
C LEU A 70 -50.46 18.54 11.49
N VAL A 71 -49.32 18.44 12.14
CA VAL A 71 -49.06 19.00 13.47
C VAL A 71 -47.92 20.01 13.36
N ARG A 72 -48.11 21.20 13.93
CA ARG A 72 -47.07 22.22 14.06
C ARG A 72 -46.31 22.04 15.37
N ILE A 73 -45.01 21.95 15.31
CA ILE A 73 -44.10 21.80 16.46
C ILE A 73 -43.42 23.14 16.76
N ARG A 74 -42.91 23.29 18.00
CA ARG A 74 -42.14 24.48 18.41
C ARG A 74 -41.01 24.78 17.42
N GLY A 75 -40.86 26.06 17.04
CA GLY A 75 -39.83 26.52 16.09
C GLY A 75 -40.24 26.55 14.61
N GLY A 76 -41.56 26.47 14.31
CA GLY A 76 -42.06 26.59 12.93
C GLY A 76 -41.92 25.31 12.10
N MET A 77 -41.51 24.19 12.70
CA MET A 77 -41.41 22.90 12.04
C MET A 77 -42.78 22.25 11.89
N GLU A 78 -43.08 21.76 10.69
CA GLU A 78 -44.32 21.02 10.41
C GLU A 78 -44.04 19.52 10.39
N MET A 79 -44.93 18.73 10.98
CA MET A 79 -44.86 17.29 11.01
C MET A 79 -46.15 16.67 10.55
N VAL A 80 -46.12 15.79 9.58
CA VAL A 80 -47.27 14.95 9.22
C VAL A 80 -47.17 13.63 9.97
N LYS A 81 -48.14 13.36 10.83
CA LYS A 81 -48.29 12.08 11.55
C LYS A 81 -49.19 11.14 10.77
N LEU A 82 -48.84 9.89 10.75
CA LEU A 82 -49.57 8.82 10.09
C LEU A 82 -49.48 7.56 10.94
N ARG A 83 -50.57 6.81 11.01
CA ARG A 83 -50.61 5.47 11.58
C ARG A 83 -50.88 4.46 10.46
N ALA A 84 -49.95 3.50 10.33
CA ALA A 84 -50.07 2.39 9.41
C ALA A 84 -50.20 1.08 10.19
N VAL A 85 -50.92 0.11 9.66
CA VAL A 85 -51.21 -1.18 10.31
C VAL A 85 -50.98 -2.33 9.35
N ASP A 86 -50.56 -3.45 9.88
CA ASP A 86 -50.63 -4.77 9.25
C ASP A 86 -51.40 -5.73 10.17
N GLU A 87 -51.42 -7.02 9.84
CA GLU A 87 -52.08 -8.05 10.65
C GLU A 87 -51.43 -8.25 12.02
N THR A 88 -50.19 -7.74 12.23
CA THR A 88 -49.36 -8.02 13.40
C THR A 88 -49.22 -6.83 14.35
N GLY A 89 -49.48 -5.61 13.90
CA GLY A 89 -49.33 -4.46 14.77
C GLY A 89 -49.56 -3.09 14.12
N THR A 90 -49.09 -2.07 14.83
CA THR A 90 -49.22 -0.66 14.43
C THR A 90 -47.83 -0.01 14.31
N LEU A 91 -47.58 0.71 13.22
CA LEU A 91 -46.39 1.50 12.94
C LEU A 91 -46.76 2.99 12.91
N PHE A 92 -46.07 3.79 13.73
CA PHE A 92 -46.20 5.24 13.72
C PHE A 92 -45.23 5.87 12.76
N ILE A 93 -45.69 6.68 11.82
CA ILE A 93 -44.85 7.29 10.80
C ILE A 93 -44.93 8.81 10.95
N ASN A 94 -43.75 9.45 11.01
CA ASN A 94 -43.60 10.88 11.16
C ASN A 94 -42.83 11.46 9.99
N PHE A 95 -43.45 12.38 9.22
CA PHE A 95 -42.75 13.10 8.14
C PHE A 95 -42.47 14.54 8.60
N PHE A 96 -41.23 14.88 8.80
CA PHE A 96 -40.78 16.22 9.20
C PHE A 96 -40.54 17.08 7.97
N ASN A 97 -41.06 18.32 7.95
CA ASN A 97 -40.91 19.31 6.87
C ASN A 97 -41.36 18.80 5.48
N ARG A 98 -42.31 17.89 5.43
CA ARG A 98 -42.85 17.27 4.21
C ARG A 98 -44.37 17.37 4.16
N ALA A 99 -44.95 18.57 4.32
CA ALA A 99 -46.38 18.80 4.34
C ALA A 99 -47.12 18.25 3.11
N TYR A 100 -46.43 18.21 1.95
CA TYR A 100 -46.97 17.66 0.69
C TYR A 100 -47.37 16.18 0.76
N VAL A 101 -46.79 15.42 1.70
CA VAL A 101 -47.09 13.98 1.88
C VAL A 101 -48.55 13.79 2.26
N ARG A 102 -49.16 14.76 2.96
CA ARG A 102 -50.58 14.73 3.35
C ARG A 102 -51.52 14.60 2.13
N SER A 103 -51.20 15.20 1.02
CA SER A 103 -52.00 15.11 -0.21
C SER A 103 -51.80 13.82 -1.02
N GLN A 104 -50.76 13.06 -0.69
CA GLN A 104 -50.40 11.82 -1.40
C GLN A 104 -50.83 10.54 -0.70
N LEU A 105 -51.13 10.64 0.60
CA LEU A 105 -51.46 9.48 1.42
C LEU A 105 -52.92 9.60 1.90
N HIS A 106 -53.68 8.51 1.73
CA HIS A 106 -55.11 8.44 2.12
C HIS A 106 -55.39 7.17 2.91
N ARG A 107 -56.36 7.22 3.80
CA ARG A 107 -56.83 6.07 4.56
C ARG A 107 -57.21 4.91 3.62
N GLY A 108 -56.81 3.68 3.99
CA GLY A 108 -57.12 2.46 3.25
C GLY A 108 -56.11 2.13 2.14
N GLN A 109 -55.09 2.99 1.88
CA GLN A 109 -54.05 2.67 0.92
C GLN A 109 -53.06 1.64 1.49
N SER A 110 -52.76 0.57 0.72
CA SER A 110 -51.71 -0.38 1.00
C SER A 110 -50.39 0.12 0.38
N LEU A 111 -49.40 0.32 1.22
CA LEU A 111 -48.11 0.92 0.88
C LEU A 111 -46.97 0.07 1.42
N VAL A 112 -45.81 0.22 0.79
CA VAL A 112 -44.54 -0.24 1.33
C VAL A 112 -43.77 0.96 1.86
N PHE A 113 -43.42 0.91 3.14
CA PHE A 113 -42.59 1.91 3.81
C PHE A 113 -41.20 1.36 4.02
N PHE A 114 -40.18 2.11 3.66
CA PHE A 114 -38.78 1.80 3.95
C PHE A 114 -38.17 2.91 4.79
N GLY A 115 -37.58 2.56 5.92
CA GLY A 115 -36.94 3.52 6.81
C GLY A 115 -36.29 2.84 8.02
N ARG A 116 -35.61 3.66 8.80
CA ARG A 116 -35.05 3.22 10.07
C ARG A 116 -36.14 3.15 11.14
N VAL A 117 -36.23 2.02 11.79
CA VAL A 117 -37.16 1.76 12.86
C VAL A 117 -36.63 2.35 14.17
N SER A 118 -37.51 2.96 14.95
CA SER A 118 -37.24 3.32 16.34
C SER A 118 -38.29 2.69 17.23
N VAL A 119 -37.87 1.99 18.27
CA VAL A 119 -38.73 1.35 19.24
C VAL A 119 -38.58 2.06 20.59
N GLN A 120 -39.62 2.77 21.04
CA GLN A 120 -39.64 3.45 22.33
C GLN A 120 -40.90 3.04 23.11
N ASN A 121 -40.74 2.58 24.33
CA ASN A 121 -41.84 2.12 25.20
C ASN A 121 -42.78 1.11 24.50
N GLY A 122 -42.21 0.23 23.67
CA GLY A 122 -42.98 -0.77 22.90
C GLY A 122 -43.69 -0.21 21.66
N LEU A 123 -43.61 1.09 21.40
CA LEU A 123 -44.16 1.72 20.20
C LEU A 123 -43.13 1.75 19.09
N ARG A 124 -43.48 1.22 17.92
CA ARG A 124 -42.64 1.20 16.72
C ARG A 124 -42.95 2.41 15.86
N SER A 125 -41.87 3.12 15.46
CA SER A 125 -42.03 4.32 14.64
C SER A 125 -40.95 4.41 13.55
N MET A 126 -41.25 5.14 12.47
CA MET A 126 -40.31 5.52 11.43
C MET A 126 -40.36 7.04 11.20
N ALA A 127 -39.19 7.66 11.07
CA ALA A 127 -39.03 9.06 10.72
C ALA A 127 -38.69 9.23 9.24
N ASN A 128 -39.45 10.03 8.50
CA ASN A 128 -39.25 10.33 7.08
C ASN A 128 -39.04 9.09 6.19
N PRO A 129 -39.77 7.97 6.33
CA PRO A 129 -39.56 6.82 5.47
C PRO A 129 -39.79 7.15 4.00
N LEU A 130 -39.19 6.37 3.13
CA LEU A 130 -39.61 6.28 1.74
C LEU A 130 -40.92 5.46 1.70
N PHE A 131 -41.80 5.80 0.78
CA PHE A 131 -43.01 5.03 0.59
C PHE A 131 -43.37 4.92 -0.90
N GLU A 132 -44.01 3.82 -1.25
CA GLU A 132 -44.57 3.60 -2.60
C GLU A 132 -45.75 2.66 -2.54
N PRO A 133 -46.67 2.71 -3.54
CA PRO A 133 -47.78 1.78 -3.63
C PRO A 133 -47.32 0.32 -3.64
N GLU A 134 -48.06 -0.56 -3.00
CA GLU A 134 -47.78 -1.99 -3.06
C GLU A 134 -47.82 -2.49 -4.51
N GLY A 135 -46.80 -3.25 -4.92
CA GLY A 135 -46.61 -3.70 -6.29
C GLY A 135 -45.80 -2.74 -7.20
N ALA A 136 -45.57 -1.50 -6.76
CA ALA A 136 -44.67 -0.57 -7.48
C ALA A 136 -43.23 -0.76 -7.05
N SER A 137 -42.53 -1.75 -7.56
CA SER A 137 -41.16 -2.08 -7.15
C SER A 137 -40.08 -1.15 -7.75
N ASN A 138 -40.24 0.17 -7.63
CA ASN A 138 -39.28 1.15 -8.13
C ASN A 138 -38.14 1.45 -7.14
N ALA A 139 -38.45 1.54 -5.84
CA ALA A 139 -37.51 1.92 -4.80
C ALA A 139 -37.50 0.97 -3.60
N THR A 140 -38.46 0.04 -3.50
CA THR A 140 -38.58 -0.95 -2.43
C THR A 140 -38.57 -2.38 -3.01
N GLY A 141 -38.34 -3.39 -2.17
CA GLY A 141 -38.28 -4.78 -2.58
C GLY A 141 -37.04 -5.18 -3.38
N ARG A 142 -35.95 -4.40 -3.33
CA ARG A 142 -34.71 -4.67 -4.04
C ARG A 142 -33.51 -4.02 -3.35
N ILE A 143 -32.32 -4.45 -3.72
CA ILE A 143 -31.08 -3.80 -3.32
C ILE A 143 -30.90 -2.54 -4.18
N MET A 144 -30.71 -1.39 -3.54
CA MET A 144 -30.61 -0.09 -4.21
C MET A 144 -29.16 0.43 -4.19
N PRO A 145 -28.63 0.87 -5.34
CA PRO A 145 -27.28 1.46 -5.40
C PRO A 145 -27.28 2.85 -4.76
N VAL A 146 -26.19 3.17 -4.06
CA VAL A 146 -25.91 4.49 -3.49
C VAL A 146 -24.69 5.06 -4.19
N TYR A 147 -24.85 6.13 -4.96
CA TYR A 147 -23.78 6.79 -5.68
C TYR A 147 -23.24 8.00 -4.91
N ARG A 148 -22.00 8.39 -5.19
CA ARG A 148 -21.49 9.72 -4.81
C ARG A 148 -22.24 10.78 -5.62
N LEU A 149 -22.61 11.87 -4.96
CA LEU A 149 -23.38 12.95 -5.58
C LEU A 149 -22.58 14.25 -5.61
N THR A 150 -23.02 15.16 -6.47
CA THR A 150 -22.58 16.56 -6.52
C THR A 150 -23.80 17.49 -6.43
N ALA A 151 -23.55 18.77 -6.20
CA ALA A 151 -24.62 19.78 -6.15
C ALA A 151 -25.43 19.78 -7.46
N GLY A 152 -26.76 19.73 -7.34
CA GLY A 152 -27.69 19.66 -8.46
C GLY A 152 -28.05 18.26 -8.96
N LEU A 153 -27.48 17.19 -8.40
CA LEU A 153 -27.79 15.79 -8.72
C LEU A 153 -28.42 15.07 -7.50
N SER A 154 -29.50 14.34 -7.73
CA SER A 154 -30.10 13.46 -6.73
C SER A 154 -29.88 11.99 -7.07
N GLN A 155 -29.90 11.09 -6.05
CA GLN A 155 -29.81 9.64 -6.26
C GLN A 155 -30.80 9.15 -7.33
N LYS A 156 -32.07 9.59 -7.24
CA LYS A 156 -33.11 9.20 -8.19
C LYS A 156 -32.77 9.55 -9.62
N VAL A 157 -32.20 10.76 -9.84
CA VAL A 157 -31.82 11.23 -11.17
C VAL A 157 -30.63 10.40 -11.70
N LEU A 158 -29.61 10.18 -10.87
CA LEU A 158 -28.42 9.43 -11.27
C LEU A 158 -28.75 7.96 -11.57
N ILE A 159 -29.56 7.31 -10.74
CA ILE A 159 -30.07 5.96 -10.97
C ILE A 159 -30.80 5.88 -12.33
N HIS A 160 -31.62 6.88 -12.64
CA HIS A 160 -32.32 6.92 -13.93
C HIS A 160 -31.35 7.08 -15.10
N CYS A 161 -30.33 7.96 -14.98
CA CYS A 161 -29.32 8.16 -16.02
C CYS A 161 -28.52 6.87 -16.28
N VAL A 162 -28.06 6.19 -15.21
CA VAL A 162 -27.34 4.92 -15.32
C VAL A 162 -28.20 3.83 -15.97
N ARG A 163 -29.46 3.72 -15.60
CA ARG A 163 -30.40 2.75 -16.21
C ARG A 163 -30.59 3.01 -17.71
N SER A 164 -30.75 4.29 -18.08
CA SER A 164 -30.85 4.70 -19.49
C SER A 164 -29.54 4.38 -20.26
N ALA A 165 -28.39 4.62 -19.64
CA ALA A 165 -27.08 4.31 -20.20
C ALA A 165 -26.90 2.81 -20.46
N LEU A 166 -27.19 1.96 -19.47
CA LEU A 166 -27.12 0.49 -19.61
C LEU A 166 -28.03 -0.02 -20.72
N THR A 167 -29.23 0.56 -20.86
CA THR A 167 -30.14 0.20 -21.96
C THR A 167 -29.56 0.63 -23.33
N ALA A 168 -28.93 1.81 -23.37
CA ALA A 168 -28.36 2.35 -24.60
C ALA A 168 -27.12 1.59 -25.10
N CYS A 169 -26.33 1.01 -24.18
CA CYS A 169 -25.09 0.29 -24.47
C CYS A 169 -25.20 -1.24 -24.32
N ALA A 170 -26.41 -1.81 -24.29
CA ALA A 170 -26.59 -3.25 -24.07
C ALA A 170 -25.82 -4.14 -25.08
N GLY A 171 -25.47 -3.65 -26.24
CA GLY A 171 -24.70 -4.36 -27.29
C GLY A 171 -23.22 -3.92 -27.38
N CYS A 172 -22.77 -2.93 -26.60
CA CYS A 172 -21.41 -2.39 -26.68
C CYS A 172 -20.74 -2.18 -25.30
N LEU A 173 -21.21 -2.90 -24.27
CA LEU A 173 -20.58 -2.84 -22.94
C LEU A 173 -19.09 -3.21 -23.03
N PRO A 174 -18.22 -2.54 -22.25
CA PRO A 174 -16.81 -2.87 -22.24
C PRO A 174 -16.59 -4.32 -21.82
N ASP A 175 -15.80 -5.05 -22.57
CA ASP A 175 -15.32 -6.39 -22.24
C ASP A 175 -13.90 -6.54 -22.75
N TYR A 176 -12.94 -6.46 -21.84
CA TYR A 176 -11.52 -6.47 -22.19
C TYR A 176 -10.85 -7.83 -21.93
N LEU A 177 -11.59 -8.81 -21.39
CA LEU A 177 -11.02 -10.14 -21.16
C LEU A 177 -11.07 -10.96 -22.46
N PRO A 178 -9.95 -11.60 -22.85
CA PRO A 178 -9.96 -12.60 -23.93
C PRO A 178 -10.94 -13.72 -23.60
N GLY A 179 -11.60 -14.28 -24.63
CA GLY A 179 -12.77 -15.17 -24.49
C GLY A 179 -12.62 -16.31 -23.47
N ASP A 180 -11.47 -16.97 -23.44
CA ASP A 180 -11.23 -18.12 -22.54
C ASP A 180 -10.88 -17.70 -21.11
N THR A 181 -10.29 -16.53 -20.92
CA THR A 181 -9.88 -16.05 -19.57
C THR A 181 -11.06 -15.92 -18.62
N ALA A 182 -12.22 -15.46 -19.09
CA ALA A 182 -13.41 -15.35 -18.26
C ALA A 182 -13.93 -16.73 -17.82
N LEU A 183 -13.88 -17.73 -18.69
CA LEU A 183 -14.31 -19.10 -18.42
C LEU A 183 -13.35 -19.81 -17.45
N ASP A 184 -12.04 -19.73 -17.69
CA ASP A 184 -11.00 -20.37 -16.88
C ASP A 184 -11.00 -19.90 -15.42
N HIS A 185 -11.43 -18.63 -15.20
CA HIS A 185 -11.52 -18.06 -13.87
C HIS A 185 -12.94 -18.07 -13.28
N GLY A 186 -13.91 -18.72 -13.93
CA GLY A 186 -15.30 -18.83 -13.48
C GLY A 186 -15.97 -17.45 -13.29
N LEU A 187 -15.71 -16.51 -14.21
CA LEU A 187 -16.25 -15.17 -14.18
C LEU A 187 -17.55 -15.09 -14.98
N CYS A 188 -18.47 -14.23 -14.55
CA CYS A 188 -19.69 -13.94 -15.30
C CYS A 188 -19.39 -13.07 -16.54
N THR A 189 -20.36 -12.98 -17.46
CA THR A 189 -20.24 -12.11 -18.64
C THR A 189 -20.20 -10.63 -18.26
N ALA A 190 -19.57 -9.80 -19.09
CA ALA A 190 -19.50 -8.35 -18.87
C ALA A 190 -20.91 -7.76 -18.70
N ARG A 191 -21.87 -8.14 -19.54
CA ARG A 191 -23.25 -7.69 -19.46
C ARG A 191 -23.87 -8.00 -18.10
N TYR A 192 -23.76 -9.23 -17.62
CA TYR A 192 -24.25 -9.62 -16.30
C TYR A 192 -23.60 -8.79 -15.19
N ALA A 193 -22.28 -8.55 -15.30
CA ALA A 193 -21.53 -7.77 -14.33
C ALA A 193 -22.02 -6.30 -14.27
N TYR A 194 -22.12 -5.62 -15.40
CA TYR A 194 -22.58 -4.23 -15.44
C TYR A 194 -24.05 -4.08 -15.01
N GLU A 195 -24.94 -5.02 -15.35
CA GLU A 195 -26.34 -4.98 -14.91
C GLU A 195 -26.43 -5.18 -13.39
N ASN A 196 -25.70 -6.15 -12.80
CA ASN A 196 -25.82 -6.49 -11.39
C ASN A 196 -24.92 -5.67 -10.45
N ILE A 197 -23.90 -4.99 -10.95
CA ILE A 197 -23.15 -4.01 -10.14
C ILE A 197 -24.01 -2.75 -9.89
N HIS A 198 -24.84 -2.35 -10.85
CA HIS A 198 -25.73 -1.19 -10.69
C HIS A 198 -27.08 -1.54 -10.10
N PHE A 199 -27.67 -2.68 -10.49
CA PHE A 199 -29.01 -3.12 -10.10
C PHE A 199 -29.02 -4.60 -9.75
N PRO A 200 -28.39 -4.98 -8.63
CA PRO A 200 -28.26 -6.39 -8.26
C PRO A 200 -29.62 -7.01 -7.95
N LYS A 201 -29.81 -8.26 -8.38
CA LYS A 201 -30.98 -9.06 -8.05
C LYS A 201 -30.94 -9.48 -6.57
N ASP A 202 -29.76 -9.87 -6.12
CA ASP A 202 -29.43 -10.29 -4.76
C ASP A 202 -27.94 -10.04 -4.48
N PHE A 203 -27.48 -10.25 -3.24
CA PHE A 203 -26.09 -10.05 -2.85
C PHE A 203 -25.13 -11.03 -3.54
N ARG A 204 -25.57 -12.23 -3.90
CA ARG A 204 -24.74 -13.18 -4.65
C ARG A 204 -24.48 -12.69 -6.07
N ALA A 205 -25.51 -12.16 -6.72
CA ALA A 205 -25.35 -11.56 -8.05
C ALA A 205 -24.41 -10.33 -8.01
N LEU A 206 -24.52 -9.51 -6.95
CA LEU A 206 -23.63 -8.39 -6.71
C LEU A 206 -22.17 -8.85 -6.53
N GLU A 207 -21.94 -9.88 -5.74
CA GLU A 207 -20.60 -10.43 -5.50
C GLU A 207 -19.96 -10.97 -6.80
N LEU A 208 -20.71 -11.73 -7.59
CA LEU A 208 -20.25 -12.24 -8.88
C LEU A 208 -19.93 -11.10 -9.85
N ALA A 209 -20.78 -10.08 -9.90
CA ALA A 209 -20.58 -8.89 -10.74
C ALA A 209 -19.32 -8.11 -10.31
N ARG A 210 -19.15 -7.86 -9.00
CA ARG A 210 -18.00 -7.17 -8.45
C ARG A 210 -16.70 -7.95 -8.73
N ARG A 211 -16.69 -9.26 -8.49
CA ARG A 211 -15.53 -10.12 -8.75
C ARG A 211 -15.09 -10.03 -10.22
N ARG A 212 -16.04 -10.04 -11.16
CA ARG A 212 -15.75 -9.93 -12.62
C ARG A 212 -15.10 -8.58 -12.94
N LEU A 213 -15.66 -7.48 -12.48
CA LEU A 213 -15.18 -6.13 -12.80
C LEU A 213 -13.84 -5.83 -12.11
N VAL A 214 -13.66 -6.25 -10.86
CA VAL A 214 -12.38 -6.16 -10.15
C VAL A 214 -11.29 -6.95 -10.87
N PHE A 215 -11.59 -8.19 -11.27
CA PHE A 215 -10.63 -9.00 -12.02
C PHE A 215 -10.21 -8.33 -13.33
N GLU A 216 -11.17 -7.80 -14.09
CA GLU A 216 -10.89 -7.11 -15.35
C GLU A 216 -10.04 -5.86 -15.16
N GLU A 217 -10.38 -5.00 -14.19
CA GLU A 217 -9.63 -3.79 -13.91
C GLU A 217 -8.16 -4.11 -13.56
N LEU A 218 -7.94 -5.09 -12.69
CA LEU A 218 -6.60 -5.53 -12.29
C LEU A 218 -5.85 -6.24 -13.42
N PHE A 219 -6.55 -7.03 -14.24
CA PHE A 219 -5.97 -7.71 -15.41
C PHE A 219 -5.48 -6.70 -16.44
N VAL A 220 -6.30 -5.70 -16.79
CA VAL A 220 -5.92 -4.60 -17.68
C VAL A 220 -4.72 -3.83 -17.16
N LEU A 221 -4.70 -3.53 -15.86
CA LEU A 221 -3.58 -2.86 -15.20
C LEU A 221 -2.28 -3.65 -15.35
N VAL A 222 -2.31 -4.96 -15.07
CA VAL A 222 -1.11 -5.82 -15.20
C VAL A 222 -0.66 -5.92 -16.65
N CYS A 223 -1.58 -6.01 -17.60
CA CYS A 223 -1.27 -5.98 -19.04
C CYS A 223 -0.62 -4.66 -19.45
N ALA A 224 -1.13 -3.53 -18.98
CA ALA A 224 -0.56 -2.20 -19.26
C ALA A 224 0.89 -2.10 -18.74
N LEU A 225 1.14 -2.55 -17.51
CA LEU A 225 2.49 -2.63 -16.94
C LEU A 225 3.41 -3.55 -17.76
N GLY A 226 2.89 -4.68 -18.23
CA GLY A 226 3.62 -5.60 -19.09
C GLY A 226 4.01 -4.99 -20.44
N LEU A 227 3.12 -4.22 -21.06
CA LEU A 227 3.41 -3.50 -22.32
C LEU A 227 4.49 -2.43 -22.11
N LEU A 228 4.46 -1.69 -21.00
CA LEU A 228 5.50 -0.71 -20.66
C LEU A 228 6.87 -1.38 -20.51
N ARG A 229 6.95 -2.51 -19.82
CA ARG A 229 8.19 -3.30 -19.68
C ARG A 229 8.67 -3.81 -21.03
N GLY A 230 7.77 -4.37 -21.85
CA GLY A 230 8.10 -4.87 -23.19
C GLY A 230 8.61 -3.78 -24.14
N GLY A 231 8.11 -2.55 -24.02
CA GLY A 231 8.61 -1.38 -24.74
C GLY A 231 10.06 -1.00 -24.38
N ARG A 232 10.43 -1.17 -23.13
CA ARG A 232 11.80 -0.91 -22.63
C ARG A 232 12.81 -1.98 -23.02
N GLY A 233 12.37 -3.21 -23.28
CA GLY A 233 13.27 -4.27 -23.79
C GLY A 233 13.96 -3.93 -25.13
N LYS A 234 13.64 -2.78 -25.74
CA LYS A 234 14.34 -2.22 -26.91
C LYS A 234 15.51 -1.31 -26.53
N VAL A 235 15.61 -0.87 -25.25
CA VAL A 235 16.72 -0.06 -24.77
C VAL A 235 17.88 -0.99 -24.48
N ARG A 236 19.01 -0.79 -25.21
CA ARG A 236 20.22 -1.58 -25.00
C ARG A 236 20.98 -1.03 -23.80
N GLY A 237 21.20 -1.88 -22.79
CA GLY A 237 22.17 -1.63 -21.73
C GLY A 237 23.57 -2.10 -22.12
N ALA A 238 24.55 -1.79 -21.26
CA ALA A 238 25.88 -2.37 -21.38
C ALA A 238 25.78 -3.90 -21.30
N LYS A 239 26.28 -4.62 -22.31
CA LYS A 239 26.29 -6.08 -22.28
C LYS A 239 27.53 -6.54 -21.52
N LEU A 240 27.33 -7.03 -20.30
CA LEU A 240 28.42 -7.54 -19.48
C LEU A 240 28.83 -8.96 -19.87
N ARG A 241 30.07 -9.30 -19.59
CA ARG A 241 30.60 -10.65 -19.80
C ARG A 241 29.97 -11.63 -18.82
N ARG A 242 29.61 -12.81 -19.30
CA ARG A 242 29.25 -13.93 -18.41
C ARG A 242 30.54 -14.45 -17.76
N ALA A 243 30.48 -14.59 -16.44
CA ALA A 243 31.47 -15.26 -15.62
C ALA A 243 30.80 -16.36 -14.83
N GLU A 244 31.51 -17.34 -14.36
CA GLU A 244 30.96 -18.42 -13.54
C GLU A 244 30.66 -17.89 -12.13
N LEU A 245 29.40 -17.96 -11.68
CA LEU A 245 29.02 -17.50 -10.37
C LEU A 245 29.73 -18.23 -9.22
N SER A 246 30.17 -19.46 -9.46
CA SER A 246 31.00 -20.26 -8.56
C SER A 246 32.28 -19.54 -8.16
N ASP A 247 32.90 -18.77 -9.06
CA ASP A 247 34.15 -18.05 -8.80
C ASP A 247 33.94 -17.00 -7.71
N PHE A 248 32.79 -16.34 -7.72
CA PHE A 248 32.39 -15.39 -6.67
C PHE A 248 31.97 -16.11 -5.39
N THR A 249 31.07 -17.12 -5.48
CA THR A 249 30.48 -17.74 -4.30
C THR A 249 31.45 -18.58 -3.49
N SER A 250 32.48 -19.14 -4.12
CA SER A 250 33.54 -19.93 -3.45
C SER A 250 34.43 -19.11 -2.50
N THR A 251 34.47 -17.78 -2.67
CA THR A 251 35.28 -16.89 -1.80
C THR A 251 34.51 -16.41 -0.57
N LEU A 252 33.19 -16.67 -0.51
CA LEU A 252 32.34 -16.23 0.58
C LEU A 252 32.57 -17.05 1.86
N PRO A 253 32.57 -16.45 3.06
CA PRO A 253 32.73 -17.15 4.32
C PRO A 253 31.47 -17.96 4.76
N PHE A 254 30.43 -17.99 3.91
CA PHE A 254 29.16 -18.68 4.13
C PHE A 254 28.55 -19.14 2.82
N THR A 255 27.62 -20.08 2.91
CA THR A 255 26.86 -20.54 1.73
C THR A 255 25.64 -19.65 1.50
N PRO A 256 25.48 -19.04 0.31
CA PRO A 256 24.29 -18.28 -0.04
C PRO A 256 23.01 -19.14 0.00
N THR A 257 21.87 -18.53 0.33
CA THR A 257 20.56 -19.19 0.27
C THR A 257 20.09 -19.39 -1.17
N GLY A 258 19.14 -20.31 -1.37
CA GLY A 258 18.54 -20.53 -2.68
C GLY A 258 17.87 -19.26 -3.25
N ALA A 259 17.24 -18.46 -2.39
CA ALA A 259 16.61 -17.19 -2.78
C ALA A 259 17.65 -16.12 -3.20
N GLN A 260 18.79 -16.07 -2.53
CA GLN A 260 19.90 -15.17 -2.91
C GLN A 260 20.49 -15.56 -4.26
N LEU A 261 20.73 -16.85 -4.47
CA LEU A 261 21.25 -17.35 -5.76
C LEU A 261 20.28 -17.11 -6.91
N ARG A 262 18.97 -17.28 -6.70
CA ARG A 262 17.93 -16.93 -7.70
C ARG A 262 18.00 -15.43 -8.03
N ALA A 263 18.01 -14.56 -7.01
CA ALA A 263 18.04 -13.12 -7.23
C ALA A 263 19.31 -12.65 -7.96
N ILE A 264 20.47 -13.23 -7.63
CA ILE A 264 21.71 -12.99 -8.37
C ILE A 264 21.58 -13.47 -9.82
N GLY A 265 21.09 -14.70 -10.04
CA GLY A 265 20.93 -15.27 -11.38
C GLY A 265 20.03 -14.43 -12.28
N GLU A 266 18.90 -13.94 -11.75
CA GLU A 266 17.98 -13.05 -12.46
C GLU A 266 18.64 -11.71 -12.83
N ALA A 267 19.38 -11.09 -11.91
CA ALA A 267 20.08 -9.84 -12.16
C ALA A 267 21.21 -10.01 -13.19
N VAL A 268 21.97 -11.08 -13.08
CA VAL A 268 23.08 -11.41 -14.01
C VAL A 268 22.55 -11.70 -15.41
N GLU A 269 21.43 -12.44 -15.52
CA GLU A 269 20.81 -12.69 -16.83
C GLU A 269 20.42 -11.40 -17.52
N ASP A 270 19.81 -10.45 -16.79
CA ASP A 270 19.49 -9.14 -17.34
C ASP A 270 20.74 -8.40 -17.81
N MET A 271 21.76 -8.29 -16.96
CA MET A 271 23.02 -7.58 -17.30
C MET A 271 23.79 -8.21 -18.46
N CYS A 272 23.73 -9.53 -18.60
CA CYS A 272 24.42 -10.24 -19.68
C CYS A 272 23.61 -10.34 -20.97
N SER A 273 22.29 -10.10 -20.93
CA SER A 273 21.39 -10.17 -22.10
C SER A 273 21.57 -9.02 -23.08
N GLY A 274 22.22 -7.91 -22.67
CA GLY A 274 22.29 -6.67 -23.42
C GLY A 274 21.01 -5.82 -23.32
N ARG A 275 20.06 -6.18 -22.46
CA ARG A 275 18.93 -5.35 -22.08
C ARG A 275 19.31 -4.46 -20.90
N LEU A 276 18.73 -3.27 -20.83
CA LEU A 276 18.91 -2.42 -19.67
C LEU A 276 18.20 -3.05 -18.47
N MET A 277 18.96 -3.52 -17.47
CA MET A 277 18.40 -3.98 -16.20
C MET A 277 17.83 -2.80 -15.42
N ASN A 278 16.61 -2.93 -14.95
CA ASN A 278 16.00 -2.03 -13.98
C ASN A 278 15.25 -2.91 -12.96
N ARG A 279 15.95 -3.32 -11.89
CA ARG A 279 15.52 -4.41 -11.02
C ARG A 279 15.45 -3.99 -9.55
N LEU A 280 14.34 -4.35 -8.90
CA LEU A 280 14.17 -4.24 -7.44
C LEU A 280 14.50 -5.58 -6.78
N VAL A 281 15.45 -5.59 -5.88
CA VAL A 281 15.71 -6.70 -4.96
C VAL A 281 15.01 -6.40 -3.63
N GLN A 282 13.97 -7.15 -3.36
CA GLN A 282 13.17 -7.02 -2.15
C GLN A 282 13.40 -8.21 -1.22
N GLY A 283 13.55 -7.94 0.06
CA GLY A 283 13.72 -8.98 1.08
C GLY A 283 13.67 -8.39 2.47
N ASP A 284 13.42 -9.21 3.44
CA ASP A 284 13.36 -8.81 4.84
C ASP A 284 14.67 -8.17 5.33
N VAL A 285 14.61 -7.46 6.45
CA VAL A 285 15.80 -6.91 7.09
C VAL A 285 16.78 -8.05 7.39
N GLY A 286 18.02 -7.93 6.89
CA GLY A 286 19.06 -8.97 7.07
C GLY A 286 18.90 -10.21 6.19
N SER A 287 18.10 -10.18 5.12
CA SER A 287 18.01 -11.27 4.12
C SER A 287 19.23 -11.38 3.21
N GLY A 288 20.20 -10.44 3.30
CA GLY A 288 21.43 -10.45 2.52
C GLY A 288 21.34 -9.81 1.14
N LYS A 289 20.51 -8.78 0.97
CA LYS A 289 20.40 -7.99 -0.28
C LYS A 289 21.76 -7.45 -0.75
N THR A 290 22.61 -7.05 0.20
CA THR A 290 23.97 -6.56 -0.09
C THR A 290 24.85 -7.58 -0.80
N LEU A 291 24.62 -8.89 -0.59
CA LEU A 291 25.30 -9.96 -1.32
C LEU A 291 24.93 -9.96 -2.80
N VAL A 292 23.65 -9.74 -3.13
CA VAL A 292 23.20 -9.63 -4.52
C VAL A 292 23.87 -8.44 -5.21
N ALA A 293 23.94 -7.30 -4.52
CA ALA A 293 24.64 -6.12 -5.02
C ALA A 293 26.13 -6.39 -5.23
N ALA A 294 26.80 -7.07 -4.28
CA ALA A 294 28.23 -7.45 -4.40
C ALA A 294 28.48 -8.32 -5.63
N ALA A 295 27.63 -9.32 -5.88
CA ALA A 295 27.72 -10.16 -7.07
C ALA A 295 27.57 -9.34 -8.36
N CYS A 296 26.57 -8.44 -8.43
CA CYS A 296 26.36 -7.57 -9.60
C CYS A 296 27.55 -6.63 -9.83
N VAL A 297 28.15 -6.06 -8.78
CA VAL A 297 29.35 -5.24 -8.85
C VAL A 297 30.53 -6.05 -9.37
N TRP A 298 30.72 -7.28 -8.87
CA TRP A 298 31.76 -8.19 -9.35
C TRP A 298 31.61 -8.47 -10.84
N TYR A 299 30.41 -8.77 -11.35
CA TYR A 299 30.15 -8.96 -12.79
C TYR A 299 30.45 -7.71 -13.62
N ALA A 300 30.13 -6.51 -13.12
CA ALA A 300 30.46 -5.26 -13.79
C ALA A 300 31.99 -5.10 -13.90
N ALA A 301 32.72 -5.34 -12.82
CA ALA A 301 34.17 -5.26 -12.77
C ALA A 301 34.88 -6.31 -13.69
N GLN A 302 34.33 -7.54 -13.81
CA GLN A 302 34.82 -8.56 -14.76
C GLN A 302 34.70 -8.09 -16.21
N SER A 303 33.86 -7.12 -16.49
CA SER A 303 33.71 -6.49 -17.80
C SER A 303 34.59 -5.23 -17.96
N GLY A 304 35.35 -4.85 -16.93
CA GLY A 304 36.17 -3.64 -16.89
C GLY A 304 35.37 -2.35 -16.63
N ALA A 305 34.12 -2.50 -16.20
CA ALA A 305 33.22 -1.37 -15.96
C ALA A 305 33.11 -1.01 -14.49
N GLN A 306 32.75 0.23 -14.22
CA GLN A 306 32.60 0.79 -12.88
C GLN A 306 31.16 0.67 -12.35
N SER A 307 31.05 0.66 -11.02
CA SER A 307 29.77 0.65 -10.30
C SER A 307 29.67 1.81 -9.32
N ALA A 308 28.44 2.32 -9.15
CA ALA A 308 28.09 3.29 -8.12
C ALA A 308 27.06 2.69 -7.14
N PHE A 309 27.30 2.87 -5.84
CA PHE A 309 26.38 2.41 -4.79
C PHE A 309 25.96 3.60 -3.93
N MET A 310 24.68 3.94 -3.96
CA MET A 310 24.13 5.07 -3.23
C MET A 310 23.42 4.61 -1.95
N ALA A 311 23.87 5.13 -0.80
CA ALA A 311 23.28 4.90 0.51
C ALA A 311 22.63 6.18 1.06
N PRO A 312 21.53 6.09 1.83
CA PRO A 312 20.78 7.27 2.29
C PRO A 312 21.52 8.11 3.35
N THR A 313 22.45 7.52 4.09
CA THR A 313 23.22 8.20 5.15
C THR A 313 24.68 7.83 5.09
N GLU A 314 25.54 8.66 5.72
CA GLU A 314 26.99 8.40 5.77
C GLU A 314 27.33 7.15 6.57
N ILE A 315 26.59 6.86 7.63
CA ILE A 315 26.76 5.65 8.44
C ILE A 315 26.49 4.39 7.61
N LEU A 316 25.42 4.39 6.81
CA LEU A 316 25.13 3.28 5.91
C LEU A 316 26.15 3.15 4.79
N ALA A 317 26.63 4.28 4.26
CA ALA A 317 27.71 4.26 3.28
C ALA A 317 28.98 3.63 3.86
N GLU A 318 29.31 3.89 5.12
CA GLU A 318 30.44 3.28 5.84
C GLU A 318 30.24 1.77 6.03
N GLN A 319 29.06 1.35 6.48
CA GLN A 319 28.75 -0.07 6.64
C GLN A 319 28.80 -0.85 5.32
N HIS A 320 28.23 -0.28 4.25
CA HIS A 320 28.31 -0.88 2.93
C HIS A 320 29.75 -0.90 2.40
N PHE A 321 30.53 0.16 2.68
CA PHE A 321 31.94 0.20 2.32
C PHE A 321 32.71 -0.94 2.99
N ALA A 322 32.56 -1.12 4.28
CA ALA A 322 33.23 -2.20 5.01
C ALA A 322 32.80 -3.59 4.50
N THR A 323 31.47 -3.80 4.31
CA THR A 323 30.93 -5.10 3.88
C THR A 323 31.33 -5.44 2.44
N LEU A 324 31.14 -4.50 1.51
CA LEU A 324 31.44 -4.73 0.09
C LEU A 324 32.94 -4.82 -0.17
N SER A 325 33.77 -4.03 0.53
CA SER A 325 35.23 -4.17 0.49
C SER A 325 35.64 -5.59 0.91
N GLY A 326 35.04 -6.13 1.97
CA GLY A 326 35.32 -7.50 2.42
C GLY A 326 34.96 -8.57 1.38
N PHE A 327 33.80 -8.48 0.73
CA PHE A 327 33.38 -9.42 -0.31
C PHE A 327 34.18 -9.29 -1.61
N LEU A 328 34.66 -8.10 -1.94
CA LEU A 328 35.35 -7.81 -3.21
C LEU A 328 36.86 -7.85 -3.11
N ALA A 329 37.45 -7.84 -1.90
CA ALA A 329 38.89 -7.91 -1.67
C ALA A 329 39.56 -9.12 -2.31
N PRO A 330 39.00 -10.36 -2.29
CA PRO A 330 39.61 -11.53 -2.93
C PRO A 330 39.86 -11.34 -4.43
N PHE A 331 39.10 -10.43 -5.06
CA PHE A 331 39.20 -10.16 -6.50
C PHE A 331 40.09 -8.95 -6.84
N GLY A 332 40.70 -8.32 -5.83
CA GLY A 332 41.55 -7.15 -6.02
C GLY A 332 40.81 -5.88 -6.48
N LEU A 333 39.51 -5.82 -6.32
CA LEU A 333 38.67 -4.67 -6.72
C LEU A 333 38.89 -3.48 -5.79
N ARG A 334 39.04 -2.30 -6.38
CA ARG A 334 39.28 -1.05 -5.65
C ARG A 334 37.93 -0.38 -5.32
N VAL A 335 37.60 -0.42 -4.05
CA VAL A 335 36.38 0.21 -3.51
C VAL A 335 36.71 1.56 -2.89
N ALA A 336 36.05 2.61 -3.28
CA ALA A 336 36.22 3.95 -2.72
C ALA A 336 34.91 4.44 -2.07
N LYS A 337 35.04 5.37 -1.12
CA LYS A 337 33.91 6.02 -0.45
C LYS A 337 33.87 7.50 -0.82
N LEU A 338 32.66 8.06 -1.04
CA LEU A 338 32.45 9.48 -1.31
C LEU A 338 31.27 10.02 -0.50
N THR A 339 31.57 10.78 0.57
CA THR A 339 30.58 11.36 1.48
C THR A 339 30.78 12.86 1.65
N GLY A 340 29.77 13.54 2.22
CA GLY A 340 29.80 14.98 2.47
C GLY A 340 30.90 15.41 3.43
N SER A 341 31.18 14.62 4.47
CA SER A 341 32.10 14.93 5.57
C SER A 341 33.58 14.70 5.24
N MET A 342 33.92 14.06 4.11
CA MET A 342 35.30 13.80 3.71
C MET A 342 36.12 15.06 3.48
N ARG A 343 37.43 15.00 3.73
CA ARG A 343 38.37 16.10 3.48
C ARG A 343 38.52 16.35 1.97
N ALA A 344 38.73 17.61 1.60
CA ALA A 344 38.82 18.01 0.20
C ALA A 344 39.92 17.28 -0.58
N ALA A 345 41.06 16.93 0.07
CA ALA A 345 42.14 16.17 -0.57
C ALA A 345 41.72 14.73 -0.88
N GLU A 346 41.04 14.07 0.05
CA GLU A 346 40.52 12.71 -0.12
C GLU A 346 39.47 12.66 -1.22
N LYS A 347 38.51 13.64 -1.21
CA LYS A 347 37.53 13.76 -2.29
C LYS A 347 38.18 13.89 -3.66
N ARG A 348 39.19 14.74 -3.79
CA ARG A 348 39.89 14.94 -5.06
C ARG A 348 40.58 13.64 -5.55
N ALA A 349 41.18 12.87 -4.63
CA ALA A 349 41.78 11.60 -4.97
C ALA A 349 40.74 10.57 -5.48
N VAL A 350 39.58 10.47 -4.80
CA VAL A 350 38.49 9.59 -5.25
C VAL A 350 37.94 10.03 -6.62
N LEU A 351 37.73 11.33 -6.84
CA LEU A 351 37.24 11.85 -8.11
C LEU A 351 38.21 11.57 -9.26
N ALA A 352 39.51 11.75 -9.02
CA ALA A 352 40.54 11.41 -10.01
C ALA A 352 40.56 9.90 -10.32
N GLY A 353 40.43 9.04 -9.30
CA GLY A 353 40.36 7.60 -9.45
C GLY A 353 39.10 7.13 -10.19
N LEU A 354 37.98 7.81 -10.06
CA LEU A 354 36.77 7.53 -10.83
C LEU A 354 36.93 7.91 -12.30
N ALA A 355 37.40 9.11 -12.55
CA ALA A 355 37.63 9.59 -13.93
C ALA A 355 38.72 8.79 -14.70
N SER A 356 39.75 8.31 -14.00
CA SER A 356 40.80 7.45 -14.62
C SER A 356 40.32 5.99 -14.81
N GLY A 357 39.27 5.53 -14.09
CA GLY A 357 38.84 4.14 -14.05
C GLY A 357 39.68 3.28 -13.09
N GLU A 358 40.43 3.91 -12.17
CA GLU A 358 41.16 3.17 -11.14
C GLU A 358 40.26 2.66 -10.04
N VAL A 359 39.10 3.29 -9.75
CA VAL A 359 38.11 2.87 -8.79
C VAL A 359 37.03 2.04 -9.48
N ASP A 360 36.83 0.80 -9.03
CA ASP A 360 35.86 -0.14 -9.60
C ASP A 360 34.46 0.06 -9.00
N LEU A 361 34.39 0.38 -7.71
CA LEU A 361 33.14 0.66 -6.99
C LEU A 361 33.27 1.93 -6.16
N CYS A 362 32.37 2.88 -6.37
CA CYS A 362 32.23 4.03 -5.50
C CYS A 362 30.95 3.94 -4.66
N ILE A 363 31.09 3.97 -3.32
CA ILE A 363 29.99 3.96 -2.36
C ILE A 363 29.85 5.36 -1.78
N GLY A 364 28.65 5.93 -1.81
CA GLY A 364 28.47 7.27 -1.24
C GLY A 364 27.01 7.61 -0.97
N THR A 365 26.81 8.84 -0.52
CA THR A 365 25.51 9.43 -0.32
C THR A 365 25.13 10.28 -1.54
N HIS A 366 24.25 11.28 -1.36
CA HIS A 366 23.95 12.29 -2.38
C HIS A 366 25.19 13.01 -2.94
N ALA A 367 26.34 12.90 -2.28
CA ALA A 367 27.61 13.40 -2.81
C ALA A 367 27.96 12.82 -4.19
N LEU A 368 27.50 11.58 -4.51
CA LEU A 368 27.65 10.97 -5.84
C LEU A 368 26.91 11.72 -6.97
N LEU A 369 25.91 12.54 -6.62
CA LEU A 369 25.11 13.30 -7.59
C LEU A 369 25.79 14.64 -7.99
N SER A 370 26.82 15.07 -7.25
CA SER A 370 27.52 16.33 -7.51
C SER A 370 28.07 16.41 -8.93
N GLU A 371 28.03 17.59 -9.56
CA GLU A 371 28.45 17.80 -10.95
C GLU A 371 29.89 17.37 -11.23
N GLY A 372 30.80 17.49 -10.26
CA GLY A 372 32.21 17.12 -10.40
C GLY A 372 32.49 15.60 -10.30
N VAL A 373 31.48 14.74 -10.16
CA VAL A 373 31.66 13.28 -10.13
C VAL A 373 31.50 12.74 -11.54
N GLU A 374 32.59 12.28 -12.13
CA GLU A 374 32.62 11.69 -13.46
C GLU A 374 33.18 10.26 -13.37
N PHE A 375 32.53 9.32 -14.05
CA PHE A 375 32.96 7.94 -14.19
C PHE A 375 33.50 7.73 -15.59
N LYS A 376 34.57 6.93 -15.71
CA LYS A 376 35.12 6.56 -17.01
C LYS A 376 34.15 5.64 -17.77
N ASP A 377 33.58 4.65 -17.10
CA ASP A 377 32.62 3.67 -17.67
C ASP A 377 31.69 3.14 -16.59
N LEU A 378 30.62 3.90 -16.29
CA LEU A 378 29.62 3.51 -15.30
C LEU A 378 28.61 2.56 -15.94
N ALA A 379 28.65 1.27 -15.57
CA ALA A 379 27.73 0.26 -16.08
C ALA A 379 26.66 -0.22 -15.06
N LEU A 380 26.87 0.03 -13.76
CA LEU A 380 25.92 -0.39 -12.73
C LEU A 380 25.70 0.71 -11.68
N VAL A 381 24.44 0.99 -11.40
CA VAL A 381 24.00 1.85 -10.30
C VAL A 381 23.20 1.01 -9.32
N VAL A 382 23.63 0.98 -8.07
CA VAL A 382 22.92 0.34 -6.96
C VAL A 382 22.39 1.42 -6.02
N THR A 383 21.13 1.32 -5.61
CA THR A 383 20.51 2.21 -4.60
C THR A 383 19.91 1.39 -3.47
N ASP A 384 20.26 1.74 -2.23
CA ASP A 384 19.68 1.11 -1.04
C ASP A 384 18.57 1.98 -0.45
N GLU A 385 17.55 1.34 0.16
CA GLU A 385 16.39 1.98 0.80
C GLU A 385 15.63 2.95 -0.15
N GLN A 386 15.00 2.38 -1.16
CA GLN A 386 14.28 3.12 -2.23
C GLN A 386 13.38 4.27 -1.74
N HIS A 387 12.73 4.12 -0.57
CA HIS A 387 11.80 5.12 -0.05
C HIS A 387 12.43 6.47 0.29
N ARG A 388 13.75 6.53 0.41
CA ARG A 388 14.50 7.73 0.78
C ARG A 388 15.10 8.48 -0.41
N PHE A 389 15.06 7.86 -1.60
CA PHE A 389 15.56 8.46 -2.84
C PHE A 389 14.43 8.66 -3.84
N GLY A 390 14.24 9.90 -4.30
CA GLY A 390 13.30 10.22 -5.36
C GLY A 390 13.70 9.58 -6.70
N VAL A 391 12.72 9.37 -7.59
CA VAL A 391 12.96 8.91 -8.98
C VAL A 391 13.96 9.82 -9.69
N GLN A 392 13.94 11.12 -9.41
CA GLN A 392 14.83 12.12 -9.98
C GLN A 392 16.28 11.86 -9.62
N GLN A 393 16.61 11.58 -8.36
CA GLN A 393 18.00 11.34 -7.92
C GLN A 393 18.58 10.07 -8.55
N ARG A 394 17.79 9.02 -8.72
CA ARG A 394 18.20 7.80 -9.43
C ARG A 394 18.49 8.10 -10.90
N SER A 395 17.63 8.88 -11.53
CA SER A 395 17.82 9.30 -12.93
C SER A 395 19.06 10.17 -13.09
N GLU A 396 19.34 11.08 -12.15
CA GLU A 396 20.56 11.91 -12.15
C GLU A 396 21.84 11.07 -12.03
N LEU A 397 21.84 10.06 -11.13
CA LEU A 397 22.98 9.16 -11.01
C LEU A 397 23.16 8.27 -12.26
N ALA A 398 22.07 7.76 -12.80
CA ALA A 398 22.09 6.98 -14.03
C ALA A 398 22.55 7.81 -15.25
N ALA A 399 22.26 9.10 -15.29
CA ALA A 399 22.70 10.01 -16.36
C ALA A 399 24.22 10.22 -16.40
N LYS A 400 24.99 9.81 -15.35
CA LYS A 400 26.45 9.85 -15.32
C LYS A 400 27.10 8.72 -16.12
N GLY A 401 26.33 7.75 -16.63
CA GLY A 401 26.79 6.67 -17.49
C GLY A 401 26.00 6.59 -18.81
N ALA A 402 26.52 5.87 -19.78
CA ALA A 402 25.87 5.61 -21.06
C ALA A 402 24.84 4.46 -20.93
N GLN A 403 23.76 4.68 -20.18
CA GLN A 403 22.71 3.69 -19.86
C GLN A 403 23.17 2.55 -18.92
N PRO A 404 23.55 2.88 -17.67
CA PRO A 404 23.95 1.88 -16.69
C PRO A 404 22.73 1.04 -16.24
N HIS A 405 23.00 -0.21 -15.91
CA HIS A 405 22.04 -1.07 -15.22
C HIS A 405 21.66 -0.47 -13.85
N ILE A 406 20.42 -0.62 -13.45
CA ILE A 406 19.89 -0.10 -12.18
C ILE A 406 19.45 -1.26 -11.31
N LEU A 407 20.03 -1.37 -10.12
CA LEU A 407 19.65 -2.28 -9.07
C LEU A 407 19.15 -1.48 -7.87
N VAL A 408 17.90 -1.67 -7.51
CA VAL A 408 17.27 -1.02 -6.36
C VAL A 408 17.10 -2.05 -5.26
N MET A 409 17.43 -1.71 -4.02
CA MET A 409 17.21 -2.58 -2.87
C MET A 409 16.16 -1.97 -1.93
N SER A 410 15.30 -2.81 -1.35
CA SER A 410 14.33 -2.40 -0.34
C SER A 410 14.25 -3.41 0.79
N ALA A 411 14.31 -2.90 2.04
CA ALA A 411 14.07 -3.70 3.23
C ALA A 411 12.61 -3.62 3.72
N THR A 412 11.77 -2.79 3.09
CA THR A 412 10.33 -2.80 3.37
C THR A 412 9.71 -3.98 2.64
N PRO A 413 9.19 -4.97 3.35
CA PRO A 413 8.41 -6.02 2.72
C PRO A 413 7.09 -5.42 2.25
N ILE A 414 6.85 -5.45 0.94
CA ILE A 414 5.57 -5.12 0.31
C ILE A 414 5.08 -6.43 -0.30
N PRO A 415 3.80 -6.76 -0.20
CA PRO A 415 3.27 -7.96 -0.83
C PRO A 415 3.72 -8.05 -2.30
N ARG A 416 4.20 -9.23 -2.72
CA ARG A 416 4.79 -9.44 -4.07
C ARG A 416 3.89 -8.93 -5.19
N THR A 417 2.60 -9.18 -5.05
CA THR A 417 1.58 -8.75 -6.01
C THR A 417 1.49 -7.23 -6.12
N LEU A 418 1.60 -6.53 -4.98
CA LEU A 418 1.60 -5.07 -4.94
C LEU A 418 2.92 -4.47 -5.40
N ALA A 419 4.05 -5.08 -5.09
CA ALA A 419 5.34 -4.61 -5.55
C ALA A 419 5.39 -4.50 -7.08
N LEU A 420 4.78 -5.45 -7.80
CA LEU A 420 4.68 -5.42 -9.26
C LEU A 420 3.79 -4.30 -9.81
N ILE A 421 2.84 -3.82 -9.02
CA ILE A 421 1.96 -2.70 -9.38
C ILE A 421 2.63 -1.37 -9.01
N ILE A 422 3.12 -1.27 -7.78
CA ILE A 422 3.74 -0.04 -7.25
C ILE A 422 5.01 0.31 -8.02
N TYR A 423 5.82 -0.70 -8.29
CA TYR A 423 7.08 -0.57 -9.00
C TYR A 423 6.97 -1.07 -10.45
N GLY A 424 5.85 -0.77 -11.10
CA GLY A 424 5.51 -1.27 -12.43
C GLY A 424 6.61 -1.17 -13.49
N GLU A 425 7.57 -0.29 -13.24
CA GLU A 425 8.75 -0.10 -14.09
C GLU A 425 9.94 -1.00 -13.74
N LEU A 426 9.93 -1.66 -12.58
CA LEU A 426 11.02 -2.51 -12.10
C LEU A 426 10.68 -3.98 -12.27
N ASP A 427 11.66 -4.78 -12.66
CA ASP A 427 11.60 -6.23 -12.47
C ASP A 427 11.85 -6.53 -10.99
N VAL A 428 11.16 -7.51 -10.41
CA VAL A 428 11.21 -7.75 -8.97
C VAL A 428 11.82 -9.12 -8.69
N SER A 429 12.93 -9.13 -7.93
CA SER A 429 13.51 -10.33 -7.33
C SER A 429 13.22 -10.36 -5.84
N LEU A 430 12.72 -11.49 -5.34
CA LEU A 430 12.41 -11.67 -3.93
C LEU A 430 13.45 -12.54 -3.24
N ILE A 431 13.91 -12.08 -2.08
CA ILE A 431 14.67 -12.89 -1.13
C ILE A 431 13.72 -13.24 0.03
N ASP A 432 13.07 -14.39 -0.11
CA ASP A 432 12.06 -14.94 0.80
C ASP A 432 12.65 -15.95 1.80
N GLU A 433 13.97 -16.09 1.84
CA GLU A 433 14.72 -16.91 2.78
C GLU A 433 15.65 -16.05 3.63
N LEU A 434 15.77 -16.40 4.89
CA LEU A 434 16.77 -15.78 5.80
C LEU A 434 18.05 -16.61 5.80
N PRO A 435 19.24 -15.96 5.89
CA PRO A 435 20.50 -16.67 6.01
C PRO A 435 20.52 -17.61 7.22
N PRO A 436 21.21 -18.76 7.13
CA PRO A 436 21.36 -19.69 8.25
C PRO A 436 22.08 -19.02 9.43
N GLY A 437 21.63 -19.35 10.66
CA GLY A 437 22.22 -18.80 11.90
C GLY A 437 21.54 -17.54 12.43
N ARG A 438 20.58 -16.96 11.72
CA ARG A 438 19.80 -15.84 12.24
C ARG A 438 18.85 -16.31 13.34
N GLN A 439 18.91 -15.68 14.50
CA GLN A 439 18.04 -16.00 15.63
C GLN A 439 16.63 -15.42 15.44
N LYS A 440 15.61 -16.20 15.80
CA LYS A 440 14.23 -15.69 15.87
C LYS A 440 14.13 -14.69 17.03
N VAL A 441 13.54 -13.53 16.79
CA VAL A 441 13.27 -12.53 17.82
C VAL A 441 11.94 -12.85 18.49
N ASP A 442 11.98 -13.15 19.77
CA ASP A 442 10.76 -13.37 20.57
C ASP A 442 10.06 -12.03 20.80
N THR A 443 8.81 -11.92 20.37
CA THR A 443 8.05 -10.67 20.42
C THR A 443 6.91 -10.78 21.42
N PHE A 444 6.79 -9.81 22.32
CA PHE A 444 5.77 -9.75 23.37
C PHE A 444 5.08 -8.38 23.32
N ALA A 445 3.77 -8.37 23.57
CA ALA A 445 3.01 -7.15 23.82
C ALA A 445 2.62 -7.10 25.31
N VAL A 446 2.93 -5.99 25.96
CA VAL A 446 2.70 -5.77 27.40
C VAL A 446 2.10 -4.38 27.62
N ASP A 447 1.44 -4.18 28.74
CA ASP A 447 0.97 -2.86 29.19
C ASP A 447 1.98 -2.18 30.13
N SER A 448 1.69 -0.93 30.50
CA SER A 448 2.55 -0.13 31.39
C SER A 448 2.74 -0.72 32.80
N SER A 449 1.88 -1.64 33.26
CA SER A 449 2.03 -2.32 34.54
C SER A 449 3.28 -3.21 34.63
N TYR A 450 3.82 -3.61 33.45
CA TYR A 450 5.05 -4.40 33.37
C TYR A 450 6.33 -3.58 33.44
N ARG A 451 6.28 -2.25 33.66
CA ARG A 451 7.43 -1.33 33.62
C ARG A 451 8.59 -1.77 34.53
N GLU A 452 8.33 -2.10 35.80
CA GLU A 452 9.36 -2.55 36.70
C GLU A 452 10.07 -3.84 36.26
N ARG A 453 9.30 -4.80 35.76
CA ARG A 453 9.85 -6.05 35.22
C ARG A 453 10.69 -5.79 33.97
N LEU A 454 10.25 -4.86 33.12
CA LEU A 454 10.98 -4.48 31.91
C LEU A 454 12.32 -3.81 32.26
N ASN A 455 12.33 -2.88 33.23
CA ASN A 455 13.55 -2.26 33.73
C ASN A 455 14.52 -3.30 34.31
N GLY A 456 14.01 -4.24 35.12
CA GLY A 456 14.81 -5.36 35.63
C GLY A 456 15.38 -6.25 34.54
N PHE A 457 14.62 -6.45 33.44
CA PHE A 457 15.09 -7.23 32.30
C PHE A 457 16.17 -6.49 31.49
N ILE A 458 16.05 -5.17 31.33
CA ILE A 458 17.09 -4.32 30.72
C ILE A 458 18.38 -4.41 31.55
N ALA A 459 18.29 -4.24 32.86
CA ALA A 459 19.44 -4.33 33.78
C ALA A 459 20.13 -5.70 33.72
N LYS A 460 19.34 -6.79 33.67
CA LYS A 460 19.87 -8.15 33.55
C LYS A 460 20.67 -8.31 32.24
N LEU A 461 20.10 -7.91 31.09
CA LEU A 461 20.77 -8.03 29.81
C LEU A 461 22.03 -7.17 29.73
N ALA A 462 21.99 -5.95 30.26
CA ALA A 462 23.16 -5.08 30.34
C ALA A 462 24.26 -5.71 31.25
N GLY A 463 23.88 -6.33 32.36
CA GLY A 463 24.81 -7.10 33.23
C GLY A 463 25.42 -8.32 32.52
N GLU A 464 24.75 -8.88 31.52
CA GLU A 464 25.28 -9.92 30.64
C GLU A 464 26.13 -9.33 29.45
N GLY A 465 26.36 -8.02 29.44
CA GLY A 465 27.12 -7.29 28.45
C GLY A 465 26.33 -7.10 27.13
N ARG A 466 24.98 -7.14 27.18
CA ARG A 466 24.11 -6.90 26.02
C ARG A 466 23.58 -5.48 26.01
N GLN A 467 23.21 -5.02 24.82
CA GLN A 467 22.70 -3.68 24.64
C GLN A 467 21.20 -3.70 24.31
N ALA A 468 20.52 -2.59 24.63
CA ALA A 468 19.09 -2.43 24.39
C ALA A 468 18.79 -1.15 23.60
N PHE A 469 17.83 -1.24 22.69
CA PHE A 469 17.17 -0.10 22.08
C PHE A 469 15.83 0.16 22.79
N VAL A 470 15.52 1.43 23.04
CA VAL A 470 14.21 1.89 23.50
C VAL A 470 13.71 2.95 22.50
N VAL A 471 12.60 2.69 21.85
CA VAL A 471 12.06 3.56 20.81
C VAL A 471 10.77 4.21 21.27
N CYS A 472 10.73 5.53 21.26
CA CYS A 472 9.54 6.34 21.56
C CYS A 472 8.87 6.81 20.27
N PRO A 473 7.53 6.90 20.21
CA PRO A 473 6.84 7.38 19.03
C PRO A 473 7.08 8.86 18.78
N ARG A 474 6.91 9.27 17.53
CA ARG A 474 6.83 10.67 17.14
C ARG A 474 5.43 11.21 17.47
N ILE A 475 5.36 12.41 18.06
CA ILE A 475 4.10 13.11 18.29
C ILE A 475 3.84 14.01 17.07
N GLU A 476 2.81 13.69 16.27
CA GLU A 476 2.53 14.35 14.99
C GLU A 476 1.84 15.72 15.09
N ASP A 477 1.28 16.07 16.27
CA ASP A 477 0.43 17.26 16.44
C ASP A 477 1.19 18.58 16.70
N ASP A 478 2.53 18.55 16.72
CA ASP A 478 3.33 19.74 16.99
C ASP A 478 4.16 20.17 15.78
N GLU A 479 3.74 21.21 15.07
CA GLU A 479 4.46 21.78 13.91
C GLU A 479 5.92 22.18 14.25
N GLU A 480 6.24 22.37 15.52
CA GLU A 480 7.60 22.71 16.01
C GLU A 480 8.42 21.52 16.50
N GLY A 481 7.84 20.31 16.64
CA GLY A 481 8.53 19.08 17.11
C GLY A 481 9.09 19.21 18.53
N ALA A 482 8.53 20.09 19.38
CA ALA A 482 8.99 20.29 20.75
C ALA A 482 8.62 19.11 21.66
N ASP A 483 7.46 18.52 21.46
CA ASP A 483 6.98 17.39 22.26
C ASP A 483 7.67 16.05 21.93
N GLU A 484 8.18 15.89 20.72
CA GLU A 484 9.05 14.75 20.37
C GLU A 484 10.32 14.69 21.21
N LEU A 485 10.94 15.85 21.38
CA LEU A 485 12.16 16.00 22.17
C LEU A 485 11.90 15.63 23.63
N LYS A 486 10.82 16.17 24.20
CA LYS A 486 10.41 15.90 25.57
C LYS A 486 10.15 14.42 25.81
N SER A 487 9.42 13.75 24.92
CA SER A 487 9.06 12.33 25.11
C SER A 487 10.27 11.40 25.17
N ALA A 488 11.28 11.55 24.30
CA ALA A 488 12.47 10.70 24.31
C ALA A 488 13.44 11.08 25.43
N GLU A 489 13.65 12.38 25.69
CA GLU A 489 14.51 12.86 26.76
C GLU A 489 13.92 12.56 28.14
N GLU A 490 12.62 12.79 28.36
CA GLU A 490 11.92 12.45 29.60
C GLU A 490 12.03 10.97 29.90
N HIS A 491 11.80 10.13 28.87
CA HIS A 491 11.91 8.68 29.04
C HIS A 491 13.36 8.23 29.32
N ALA A 492 14.34 8.86 28.66
CA ALA A 492 15.75 8.60 28.95
C ALA A 492 16.10 9.00 30.41
N GLU A 493 15.58 10.14 30.91
CA GLU A 493 15.76 10.56 32.30
C GLU A 493 15.07 9.64 33.31
N GLU A 494 13.86 9.15 32.98
CA GLU A 494 13.17 8.16 33.81
C GLU A 494 13.99 6.86 33.90
N LEU A 495 14.52 6.38 32.79
CA LEU A 495 15.37 5.20 32.77
C LEU A 495 16.68 5.42 33.53
N ARG A 496 17.33 6.60 33.44
CA ARG A 496 18.54 6.91 34.21
C ARG A 496 18.28 6.90 35.72
N ARG A 497 17.10 7.38 36.16
CA ARG A 497 16.69 7.32 37.56
C ARG A 497 16.41 5.88 38.01
N ALA A 498 15.78 5.08 37.18
CA ALA A 498 15.43 3.69 37.46
C ALA A 498 16.65 2.75 37.39
N LEU A 499 17.64 3.06 36.55
CA LEU A 499 18.79 2.23 36.22
C LEU A 499 20.09 3.07 36.28
N PRO A 500 20.47 3.60 37.45
CA PRO A 500 21.59 4.55 37.60
C PRO A 500 22.97 3.96 37.25
N GLU A 501 23.09 2.64 37.24
CA GLU A 501 24.35 1.94 36.91
C GLU A 501 24.58 1.78 35.40
N LEU A 502 23.56 2.03 34.59
CA LEU A 502 23.65 1.85 33.14
C LEU A 502 23.97 3.15 32.42
N LYS A 503 24.77 3.03 31.38
CA LYS A 503 25.06 4.14 30.45
C LYS A 503 23.95 4.29 29.44
N ILE A 504 23.11 5.31 29.63
CA ILE A 504 21.93 5.55 28.79
C ILE A 504 22.16 6.80 27.96
N ALA A 505 22.18 6.63 26.61
CA ALA A 505 22.24 7.72 25.66
C ALA A 505 20.86 7.97 25.04
N CYS A 506 20.64 9.20 24.58
CA CYS A 506 19.43 9.59 23.88
C CYS A 506 19.78 10.15 22.49
N ILE A 507 18.98 9.80 21.47
CA ILE A 507 19.10 10.31 20.11
C ILE A 507 17.72 10.72 19.58
N HIS A 508 17.63 11.91 18.98
CA HIS A 508 16.37 12.45 18.48
C HIS A 508 16.55 13.28 17.20
N GLY A 509 15.44 13.60 16.52
CA GLY A 509 15.42 14.26 15.20
C GLY A 509 16.18 15.58 15.14
N LYS A 510 16.11 16.42 16.19
CA LYS A 510 16.70 17.77 16.25
C LYS A 510 18.22 17.83 16.48
N MET A 511 18.86 16.70 16.87
CA MET A 511 20.32 16.65 16.98
C MET A 511 21.00 16.90 15.65
N LYS A 512 22.16 17.57 15.68
CA LYS A 512 23.02 17.71 14.50
C LYS A 512 23.51 16.35 14.04
N ALA A 513 23.68 16.16 12.74
CA ALA A 513 24.11 14.89 12.17
C ALA A 513 25.38 14.36 12.82
N ARG A 514 26.38 15.20 13.05
CA ARG A 514 27.64 14.85 13.71
C ARG A 514 27.44 14.29 15.12
N ASP A 515 26.51 14.87 15.88
CA ASP A 515 26.25 14.44 17.28
C ASP A 515 25.48 13.11 17.27
N LYS A 516 24.55 12.90 16.34
CA LYS A 516 23.88 11.61 16.11
C LYS A 516 24.88 10.52 15.78
N ASP A 517 25.80 10.80 14.86
CA ASP A 517 26.84 9.87 14.44
C ASP A 517 27.77 9.49 15.60
N ALA A 518 28.13 10.45 16.44
CA ALA A 518 28.96 10.20 17.63
C ALA A 518 28.24 9.29 18.64
N VAL A 519 26.97 9.54 18.96
CA VAL A 519 26.18 8.70 19.87
C VAL A 519 26.01 7.29 19.30
N MET A 520 25.71 7.16 18.01
CA MET A 520 25.57 5.86 17.35
C MET A 520 26.89 5.08 17.32
N ALA A 521 28.02 5.75 17.08
CA ALA A 521 29.35 5.13 17.11
C ALA A 521 29.66 4.59 18.53
N ALA A 522 29.42 5.38 19.58
CA ALA A 522 29.60 4.96 20.96
C ALA A 522 28.72 3.76 21.32
N PHE A 523 27.47 3.74 20.84
CA PHE A 523 26.60 2.59 21.05
C PHE A 523 27.07 1.36 20.27
N ALA A 524 27.53 1.51 19.03
CA ALA A 524 28.02 0.40 18.21
C ALA A 524 29.25 -0.30 18.78
N VAL A 525 30.15 0.44 19.46
CA VAL A 525 31.34 -0.12 20.11
C VAL A 525 31.09 -0.60 21.57
N GLY A 526 29.87 -0.47 22.08
CA GLY A 526 29.47 -0.96 23.41
C GLY A 526 29.82 0.00 24.57
N GLU A 527 30.11 1.26 24.30
CA GLU A 527 30.33 2.28 25.31
C GLU A 527 29.02 2.72 26.00
N THR A 528 27.88 2.42 25.37
CA THR A 528 26.54 2.73 25.87
C THR A 528 25.73 1.44 25.96
N ASP A 529 25.00 1.22 27.07
CA ASP A 529 24.21 0.02 27.33
C ASP A 529 22.80 0.12 26.75
N VAL A 530 22.19 1.30 26.88
CA VAL A 530 20.81 1.55 26.40
C VAL A 530 20.78 2.80 25.51
N LEU A 531 20.22 2.65 24.35
CA LEU A 531 19.97 3.77 23.45
C LEU A 531 18.47 4.08 23.37
N VAL A 532 18.07 5.22 23.94
CA VAL A 532 16.71 5.76 23.81
C VAL A 532 16.64 6.61 22.53
N SER A 533 15.61 6.42 21.73
CA SER A 533 15.52 7.12 20.45
C SER A 533 14.07 7.39 20.06
N THR A 534 13.86 8.43 19.26
CA THR A 534 12.67 8.54 18.42
C THR A 534 12.84 7.63 17.18
N THR A 535 11.94 7.73 16.20
CA THR A 535 11.95 6.92 14.94
C THR A 535 13.25 6.99 14.12
N VAL A 536 14.23 7.78 14.53
CA VAL A 536 15.55 7.95 13.86
C VAL A 536 16.33 6.65 13.69
N ILE A 537 16.08 5.61 14.53
CA ILE A 537 16.72 4.28 14.42
C ILE A 537 16.23 3.46 13.22
N GLU A 538 15.22 3.90 12.49
CA GLU A 538 14.82 3.26 11.23
C GLU A 538 16.01 3.19 10.22
N VAL A 539 17.04 4.00 10.42
CA VAL A 539 18.23 4.07 9.56
C VAL A 539 19.27 3.03 9.97
N GLY A 540 19.22 1.91 9.34
CA GLY A 540 20.21 0.91 8.93
C GLY A 540 21.39 0.50 9.82
N VAL A 541 21.62 1.07 11.01
CA VAL A 541 22.82 0.76 11.81
C VAL A 541 22.73 -0.66 12.36
N ASP A 542 23.76 -1.45 12.06
CA ASP A 542 23.90 -2.82 12.56
C ASP A 542 24.67 -2.83 13.88
N VAL A 543 24.00 -3.28 14.94
CA VAL A 543 24.61 -3.47 16.26
C VAL A 543 24.37 -4.93 16.69
N PRO A 544 25.30 -5.85 16.37
CA PRO A 544 25.11 -7.29 16.63
C PRO A 544 24.92 -7.63 18.10
N ASN A 545 25.42 -6.79 19.03
CA ASN A 545 25.32 -6.96 20.47
C ASN A 545 23.97 -6.50 21.05
N ALA A 546 23.15 -5.77 20.29
CA ALA A 546 21.82 -5.36 20.73
C ALA A 546 20.85 -6.54 20.73
N ALA A 547 20.47 -6.99 21.92
CA ALA A 547 19.62 -8.15 22.14
C ALA A 547 18.18 -7.79 22.49
N LEU A 548 17.88 -6.55 22.83
CA LEU A 548 16.55 -6.11 23.24
C LEU A 548 16.12 -4.88 22.45
N MET A 549 14.89 -4.93 21.94
CA MET A 549 14.16 -3.80 21.38
C MET A 549 12.91 -3.55 22.23
N VAL A 550 12.78 -2.38 22.80
CA VAL A 550 11.58 -1.91 23.49
C VAL A 550 10.93 -0.83 22.65
N ILE A 551 9.64 -0.93 22.38
CA ILE A 551 8.90 0.06 21.62
C ILE A 551 7.76 0.58 22.49
N GLU A 552 7.86 1.86 22.87
CA GLU A 552 6.89 2.55 23.69
C GLU A 552 5.70 3.02 22.85
N ASN A 553 4.49 2.97 23.42
CA ASN A 553 3.23 3.31 22.74
C ASN A 553 3.16 2.67 21.33
N ALA A 554 3.41 1.36 21.31
CA ALA A 554 3.57 0.60 20.07
C ALA A 554 2.34 0.68 19.13
N GLU A 555 1.16 1.01 19.66
CA GLU A 555 -0.05 1.23 18.86
C GLU A 555 0.02 2.44 17.91
N ARG A 556 0.96 3.35 18.14
CA ARG A 556 1.17 4.51 17.26
C ARG A 556 2.01 4.20 16.02
N PHE A 557 2.65 3.04 16.00
CA PHE A 557 3.49 2.62 14.88
C PHE A 557 2.71 1.76 13.89
N GLY A 558 3.05 1.87 12.62
CA GLY A 558 2.59 0.95 11.60
C GLY A 558 3.24 -0.42 11.73
N LEU A 559 2.55 -1.49 11.27
CA LEU A 559 3.10 -2.85 11.31
C LEU A 559 4.44 -2.97 10.58
N SER A 560 4.57 -2.31 9.43
CA SER A 560 5.82 -2.29 8.66
C SER A 560 6.96 -1.61 9.44
N GLN A 561 6.68 -0.52 10.19
CA GLN A 561 7.66 0.14 11.06
C GLN A 561 8.06 -0.73 12.24
N LEU A 562 7.07 -1.33 12.93
CA LEU A 562 7.33 -2.26 14.03
C LEU A 562 8.21 -3.44 13.58
N HIS A 563 7.95 -3.96 12.38
CA HIS A 563 8.74 -5.03 11.79
C HIS A 563 10.19 -4.59 11.49
N GLN A 564 10.39 -3.41 10.92
CA GLN A 564 11.72 -2.86 10.69
C GLN A 564 12.50 -2.64 11.99
N LEU A 565 11.85 -2.10 13.02
CA LEU A 565 12.45 -1.94 14.36
C LEU A 565 12.78 -3.29 14.98
N ARG A 566 11.88 -4.29 14.95
CA ARG A 566 12.17 -5.65 15.38
C ARG A 566 13.39 -6.24 14.68
N GLY A 567 13.54 -5.98 13.37
CA GLY A 567 14.67 -6.45 12.58
C GLY A 567 16.02 -5.82 12.91
N ARG A 568 16.06 -4.80 13.80
CA ARG A 568 17.32 -4.20 14.31
C ARG A 568 18.01 -5.04 15.36
N VAL A 569 17.30 -5.96 16.00
CA VAL A 569 17.87 -6.95 16.93
C VAL A 569 17.84 -8.36 16.30
N GLY A 570 18.50 -9.33 16.93
CA GLY A 570 18.60 -10.70 16.38
C GLY A 570 19.62 -10.86 15.26
N ARG A 571 20.60 -9.96 15.16
CA ARG A 571 21.69 -10.01 14.18
C ARG A 571 22.94 -10.69 14.69
N GLY A 572 23.07 -10.86 16.00
CA GLY A 572 24.15 -11.55 16.67
C GLY A 572 23.83 -13.03 16.93
N LYS A 573 24.77 -13.69 17.66
CA LYS A 573 24.63 -15.09 18.09
C LYS A 573 23.71 -15.28 19.30
N HIS A 574 23.24 -14.19 19.88
CA HIS A 574 22.50 -14.18 21.14
C HIS A 574 20.99 -14.14 20.90
N LYS A 575 20.24 -14.80 21.79
CA LYS A 575 18.80 -14.71 21.82
C LYS A 575 18.39 -13.25 21.97
N SER A 576 17.34 -12.85 21.22
CA SER A 576 16.91 -11.46 21.17
C SER A 576 15.40 -11.33 21.36
N TRP A 577 14.99 -10.19 21.87
CA TRP A 577 13.61 -9.91 22.25
C TRP A 577 13.13 -8.57 21.70
N CYS A 578 11.85 -8.51 21.37
CA CYS A 578 11.14 -7.28 21.02
C CYS A 578 9.93 -7.13 21.93
N ILE A 579 9.88 -6.07 22.73
CA ILE A 579 8.79 -5.82 23.68
C ILE A 579 8.03 -4.58 23.21
N LEU A 580 6.74 -4.79 22.93
CA LEU A 580 5.80 -3.76 22.48
C LEU A 580 5.01 -3.31 23.72
N VAL A 581 5.21 -2.07 24.16
CA VAL A 581 4.50 -1.50 25.31
C VAL A 581 3.29 -0.71 24.80
N SER A 582 2.09 -1.03 25.27
CA SER A 582 0.85 -0.35 24.84
C SER A 582 -0.27 -0.49 25.85
N ASP A 583 -0.91 0.62 26.18
CA ASP A 583 -2.11 0.68 27.02
C ASP A 583 -3.40 0.83 26.20
N ALA A 584 -3.32 0.74 24.87
CA ALA A 584 -4.45 0.92 23.98
C ALA A 584 -5.47 -0.22 24.10
N LYS A 585 -6.75 0.14 24.28
CA LYS A 585 -7.88 -0.79 24.46
C LYS A 585 -8.66 -1.05 23.16
N GLY A 586 -8.38 -0.32 22.08
CA GLY A 586 -9.06 -0.44 20.80
C GLY A 586 -8.79 -1.76 20.09
N ASP A 587 -9.79 -2.32 19.42
CA ASP A 587 -9.67 -3.62 18.76
C ASP A 587 -8.67 -3.62 17.61
N GLU A 588 -8.55 -2.52 16.89
CA GLU A 588 -7.58 -2.36 15.80
C GLU A 588 -6.13 -2.37 16.32
N ALA A 589 -5.86 -1.65 17.42
CA ALA A 589 -4.55 -1.65 18.06
C ALA A 589 -4.17 -3.05 18.56
N ARG A 590 -5.11 -3.76 19.20
CA ARG A 590 -4.92 -5.14 19.63
C ARG A 590 -4.65 -6.09 18.48
N ALA A 591 -5.37 -5.95 17.37
CA ALA A 591 -5.17 -6.77 16.18
C ALA A 591 -3.77 -6.57 15.61
N ARG A 592 -3.30 -5.31 15.49
CA ARG A 592 -1.93 -4.98 15.03
C ARG A 592 -0.85 -5.58 15.94
N LEU A 593 -0.94 -5.38 17.25
CA LEU A 593 0.03 -5.91 18.21
C LEU A 593 0.02 -7.44 18.22
N SER A 594 -1.15 -8.07 18.14
CA SER A 594 -1.29 -9.53 18.01
C SER A 594 -0.63 -10.05 16.73
N ALA A 595 -0.80 -9.37 15.58
CA ALA A 595 -0.13 -9.74 14.35
C ALA A 595 1.40 -9.76 14.53
N MET A 596 1.97 -8.73 15.18
CA MET A 596 3.42 -8.63 15.45
C MET A 596 3.95 -9.73 16.35
N THR A 597 3.16 -10.22 17.31
CA THR A 597 3.59 -11.30 18.23
C THR A 597 3.56 -12.68 17.58
N HIS A 598 2.65 -12.91 16.63
CA HIS A 598 2.45 -14.23 16.00
C HIS A 598 3.15 -14.38 14.66
N ILE A 599 3.36 -13.29 13.91
CA ILE A 599 3.94 -13.33 12.57
C ILE A 599 5.39 -12.85 12.63
N SER A 600 6.32 -13.71 12.18
CA SER A 600 7.74 -13.37 12.06
C SER A 600 8.14 -12.95 10.65
N ASP A 601 7.44 -13.42 9.62
CA ASP A 601 7.69 -13.17 8.22
C ASP A 601 7.25 -11.76 7.82
N GLY A 602 8.16 -10.97 7.25
CA GLY A 602 7.91 -9.58 6.86
C GLY A 602 6.88 -9.43 5.73
N PHE A 603 6.84 -10.36 4.78
CA PHE A 603 5.85 -10.31 3.69
C PHE A 603 4.44 -10.56 4.21
N ARG A 604 4.28 -11.51 5.13
CA ARG A 604 3.00 -11.77 5.79
C ARG A 604 2.55 -10.61 6.68
N ILE A 605 3.51 -9.93 7.36
CA ILE A 605 3.21 -8.70 8.11
C ILE A 605 2.72 -7.60 7.19
N ALA A 606 3.34 -7.44 6.02
CA ALA A 606 2.90 -6.46 5.04
C ALA A 606 1.50 -6.77 4.46
N GLU A 607 1.18 -8.05 4.23
CA GLU A 607 -0.18 -8.46 3.82
C GLU A 607 -1.21 -8.14 4.92
N GLU A 608 -0.85 -8.34 6.19
CA GLU A 608 -1.71 -8.03 7.33
C GLU A 608 -1.85 -6.51 7.57
N ASP A 609 -0.77 -5.73 7.40
CA ASP A 609 -0.81 -4.26 7.47
C ASP A 609 -1.78 -3.67 6.43
N LEU A 610 -1.71 -4.18 5.20
CA LEU A 610 -2.61 -3.80 4.13
C LEU A 610 -4.08 -4.17 4.44
N ARG A 611 -4.31 -5.37 5.02
CA ARG A 611 -5.65 -5.83 5.40
C ARG A 611 -6.27 -4.96 6.50
N LEU A 612 -5.47 -4.54 7.48
CA LEU A 612 -5.95 -3.76 8.64
C LEU A 612 -6.16 -2.28 8.32
N ARG A 613 -5.28 -1.66 7.54
CA ARG A 613 -5.37 -0.23 7.22
C ARG A 613 -6.22 0.09 6.00
N GLY A 614 -6.37 -0.89 5.11
CA GLY A 614 -6.89 -0.63 3.77
C GLY A 614 -5.86 0.06 2.85
N PRO A 615 -6.12 0.09 1.53
CA PRO A 615 -5.17 0.61 0.55
C PRO A 615 -5.01 2.14 0.60
N GLY A 616 -6.05 2.89 0.99
CA GLY A 616 -6.03 4.34 1.03
C GLY A 616 -4.93 4.88 1.96
N ASP A 617 -4.84 4.33 3.17
CA ASP A 617 -3.86 4.75 4.17
C ASP A 617 -2.48 4.12 3.94
N PHE A 618 -2.42 2.93 3.31
CA PHE A 618 -1.16 2.26 3.00
C PHE A 618 -0.35 3.05 1.97
N PHE A 619 -1.03 3.63 1.01
CA PHE A 619 -0.39 4.39 -0.07
C PHE A 619 -0.14 5.86 0.28
N GLY A 620 -0.81 6.42 1.28
CA GLY A 620 -0.66 7.80 1.75
C GLY A 620 -1.02 8.85 0.69
N SER A 621 -1.04 10.11 1.08
CA SER A 621 -1.33 11.26 0.20
C SER A 621 -0.25 11.55 -0.87
N ARG A 622 0.81 10.74 -0.97
CA ARG A 622 2.01 10.99 -1.81
C ARG A 622 2.15 10.10 -3.04
N GLN A 623 1.17 9.26 -3.38
CA GLN A 623 1.27 8.44 -4.59
C GLN A 623 0.79 9.19 -5.84
N HIS A 624 1.69 9.96 -6.40
CA HIS A 624 1.65 10.37 -7.79
C HIS A 624 2.19 9.19 -8.62
N GLY A 625 1.32 8.42 -9.29
CA GLY A 625 1.79 7.40 -10.24
C GLY A 625 0.94 6.14 -10.42
N LEU A 626 0.12 5.73 -9.44
CA LEU A 626 -0.84 4.66 -9.69
C LEU A 626 -2.09 5.20 -10.39
N PRO A 627 -2.62 4.47 -11.39
CA PRO A 627 -3.89 4.85 -11.97
C PRO A 627 -5.00 4.72 -10.92
N GLU A 628 -5.96 5.63 -10.97
CA GLU A 628 -7.13 5.60 -10.10
C GLU A 628 -7.94 4.32 -10.41
N LEU A 629 -8.08 3.45 -9.41
CA LEU A 629 -8.91 2.24 -9.50
C LEU A 629 -10.36 2.62 -9.22
N HIS A 630 -11.27 2.15 -10.06
CA HIS A 630 -12.68 2.51 -9.98
C HIS A 630 -13.49 1.59 -9.08
N ILE A 631 -13.13 0.30 -9.02
CA ILE A 631 -13.88 -0.72 -8.29
C ILE A 631 -12.99 -1.64 -7.44
N ALA A 632 -11.75 -1.89 -7.87
CA ALA A 632 -10.83 -2.75 -7.15
C ALA A 632 -10.29 -2.07 -5.90
N ASP A 633 -10.25 -2.83 -4.82
CA ASP A 633 -9.62 -2.48 -3.56
C ASP A 633 -8.42 -3.39 -3.34
N LEU A 634 -7.20 -2.84 -3.47
CA LEU A 634 -5.97 -3.63 -3.38
C LEU A 634 -5.78 -4.35 -2.03
N GLY A 635 -6.43 -3.88 -0.95
CA GLY A 635 -6.41 -4.55 0.35
C GLY A 635 -7.38 -5.72 0.42
N ALA A 636 -8.63 -5.50 0.02
CA ALA A 636 -9.68 -6.50 0.10
C ALA A 636 -9.60 -7.54 -1.04
N ASP A 637 -9.10 -7.15 -2.21
CA ASP A 637 -9.15 -7.96 -3.43
C ASP A 637 -7.84 -8.69 -3.78
N MET A 638 -6.95 -8.91 -2.80
CA MET A 638 -5.62 -9.53 -3.01
C MET A 638 -5.69 -10.90 -3.71
N ASN A 639 -6.70 -11.72 -3.43
CA ASN A 639 -6.85 -13.03 -4.07
C ASN A 639 -7.24 -12.87 -5.55
N VAL A 640 -8.10 -11.89 -5.85
CA VAL A 640 -8.48 -11.57 -7.21
C VAL A 640 -7.29 -11.01 -7.98
N LEU A 641 -6.48 -10.15 -7.33
CA LEU A 641 -5.25 -9.62 -7.90
C LEU A 641 -4.25 -10.72 -8.26
N LYS A 642 -3.99 -11.69 -7.36
CA LYS A 642 -3.12 -12.85 -7.64
C LYS A 642 -3.60 -13.62 -8.88
N SER A 643 -4.90 -13.85 -8.98
CA SER A 643 -5.50 -14.57 -10.12
C SER A 643 -5.40 -13.77 -11.42
N ALA A 644 -5.74 -12.49 -11.39
CA ALA A 644 -5.65 -11.59 -12.55
C ALA A 644 -4.21 -11.44 -13.04
N GLN A 645 -3.25 -11.36 -12.10
CA GLN A 645 -1.82 -11.29 -12.43
C GLN A 645 -1.33 -12.57 -13.11
N ALA A 646 -1.69 -13.75 -12.59
CA ALA A 646 -1.30 -15.03 -13.21
C ALA A 646 -1.85 -15.14 -14.64
N ALA A 647 -3.11 -14.78 -14.85
CA ALA A 647 -3.76 -14.78 -16.16
C ALA A 647 -3.09 -13.79 -17.14
N ALA A 648 -2.85 -12.54 -16.69
CA ALA A 648 -2.20 -11.53 -17.51
C ALA A 648 -0.76 -11.91 -17.89
N GLN A 649 -0.01 -12.49 -16.97
CA GLN A 649 1.35 -13.00 -17.26
C GLN A 649 1.33 -14.16 -18.25
N ALA A 650 0.36 -15.07 -18.15
CA ALA A 650 0.21 -16.17 -19.13
C ALA A 650 -0.09 -15.60 -20.52
N LEU A 651 -1.01 -14.65 -20.63
CA LEU A 651 -1.33 -13.98 -21.90
C LEU A 651 -0.09 -13.25 -22.47
N LEU A 652 0.61 -12.48 -21.67
CA LEU A 652 1.79 -11.72 -22.10
C LEU A 652 2.99 -12.61 -22.49
N ARG A 653 3.08 -13.85 -21.97
CA ARG A 653 4.05 -14.82 -22.48
C ARG A 653 3.69 -15.34 -23.87
N ALA A 654 2.40 -15.55 -24.12
CA ALA A 654 1.90 -16.02 -25.41
C ALA A 654 1.90 -14.89 -26.45
N ASP A 655 1.47 -13.68 -26.06
CA ASP A 655 1.40 -12.48 -26.91
C ASP A 655 2.00 -11.26 -26.20
N PRO A 656 3.34 -11.09 -26.16
CA PRO A 656 4.02 -10.05 -25.40
C PRO A 656 3.65 -8.61 -25.76
N GLY A 657 3.10 -8.41 -26.97
CA GLY A 657 2.70 -7.08 -27.46
C GLY A 657 1.19 -6.89 -27.55
N LEU A 658 0.40 -7.88 -27.13
CA LEU A 658 -1.06 -7.93 -27.33
C LEU A 658 -1.45 -7.60 -28.79
N ARG A 659 -0.72 -8.20 -29.75
CA ARG A 659 -0.89 -7.90 -31.19
C ARG A 659 -1.89 -8.79 -31.90
N SER A 660 -2.27 -9.89 -31.28
CA SER A 660 -3.31 -10.77 -31.80
C SER A 660 -4.63 -9.99 -31.96
N PRO A 661 -5.38 -10.21 -33.04
CA PRO A 661 -6.64 -9.48 -33.29
C PRO A 661 -7.64 -9.57 -32.14
N GLU A 662 -7.70 -10.70 -31.47
CA GLU A 662 -8.54 -10.94 -30.28
C GLU A 662 -8.16 -10.07 -29.06
N ASN A 663 -6.91 -9.62 -28.98
CA ASN A 663 -6.39 -8.78 -27.91
C ASN A 663 -6.45 -7.27 -28.22
N ALA A 664 -6.98 -6.88 -29.38
CA ALA A 664 -6.95 -5.48 -29.84
C ALA A 664 -7.67 -4.52 -28.90
N GLN A 665 -8.83 -4.91 -28.35
CA GLN A 665 -9.57 -4.08 -27.39
C GLN A 665 -8.83 -3.94 -26.06
N LEU A 666 -8.28 -5.04 -25.54
CA LEU A 666 -7.44 -5.06 -24.33
C LEU A 666 -6.22 -4.17 -24.52
N ARG A 667 -5.54 -4.29 -25.65
CA ARG A 667 -4.37 -3.45 -25.97
C ARG A 667 -4.74 -1.97 -26.00
N GLY A 668 -5.81 -1.59 -26.69
CA GLY A 668 -6.27 -0.21 -26.73
C GLY A 668 -6.55 0.36 -25.35
N ARG A 669 -7.22 -0.43 -24.49
CA ARG A 669 -7.50 -0.03 -23.11
C ARG A 669 -6.23 0.10 -22.25
N ALA A 670 -5.29 -0.82 -22.41
CA ALA A 670 -3.99 -0.77 -21.70
C ALA A 670 -3.17 0.46 -22.15
N GLU A 671 -3.13 0.77 -23.45
CA GLU A 671 -2.46 1.95 -24.00
C GLU A 671 -3.12 3.27 -23.51
N GLU A 672 -4.45 3.31 -23.42
CA GLU A 672 -5.18 4.45 -22.85
C GLU A 672 -4.82 4.67 -21.36
N LEU A 673 -4.75 3.58 -20.58
CA LEU A 673 -4.36 3.64 -19.17
C LEU A 673 -2.93 4.18 -19.02
N ILE A 674 -2.00 3.75 -19.86
CA ILE A 674 -0.62 4.25 -19.90
C ILE A 674 -0.58 5.75 -20.24
N ALA A 675 -1.36 6.18 -21.24
CA ALA A 675 -1.39 7.58 -21.65
C ALA A 675 -1.93 8.50 -20.56
N ARG A 676 -2.98 8.09 -19.83
CA ARG A 676 -3.55 8.85 -18.69
C ARG A 676 -2.56 8.99 -17.52
N SER A 677 -1.69 8.02 -17.30
CA SER A 677 -0.66 8.08 -16.26
C SER A 677 0.59 8.89 -16.68
N GLY A 678 0.56 9.59 -17.81
CA GLY A 678 1.70 10.35 -18.33
C GLY A 678 2.88 9.48 -18.78
N GLY A 679 2.61 8.20 -19.08
CA GLY A 679 3.63 7.23 -19.50
C GLY A 679 4.55 6.75 -18.38
N ARG A 680 4.24 7.10 -17.14
CA ARG A 680 5.00 6.71 -15.94
C ARG A 680 4.05 6.17 -14.89
N PHE A 681 4.18 4.89 -14.61
CA PHE A 681 3.75 4.33 -13.33
C PHE A 681 5.00 4.37 -12.44
N ASN A 682 4.96 5.16 -11.39
CA ASN A 682 6.14 5.37 -10.55
C ASN A 682 6.68 4.14 -9.89
#